data_95508ecb97e535cb8138496bfdadc4e5
#
_entry.id   95508ecb97e535cb8138496bfdadc4e5
#
_cell.length_a   1.000
_cell.length_b   1.000
_cell.length_c   1.000
_cell.angle_alpha   90.00
_cell.angle_beta   90.00
_cell.angle_gamma   90.00
#
_symmetry.space_group_name_H-M   'P 1'
#
loop_
_entity.id
_entity.type
_entity.pdbx_description
1 polymer ?
#
loop_
_entity_poly.entity_id
_entity_poly.type
_entity_poly.pdbx_seq_one_letter_code
_entity_poly.pdbx_strand_id
1 'polypeptide(L)'
;MFRKGLKYPRHPLTAAILSGLLFASAGALAQDAATTDLSRVTVTGSLIPQTEIENQTPVLTVTAEDIQTRGFSSVAEVLQQNSLTTGGLQGGQSSASFTQGAEASGMFGLNPGYTKYLINGRPMLSYPALYNGSDTFNNLSGIPIDIVERIEILPGGQSSLYGSDAIAGVVNIILKDRMDGGVLNVRGGAYTEGGGNSFRLSGAHGFNALDDRFHALVNVQYEKSSPIWGYQRDLTKVNNPVGYSAQVPTNDFLVYLPDQQNAFVMMDPTRCAGVAGQFGGTTVLGTRATGESCGSAYSPGYKTLKNGKESSQFYTSMSFDVNDNFQLFGDALYSLEEVDYTSGSGYAFWGSDVGFGQFYDQTSQQYMNLQRAFAPEDISGAGYRDILSTDRNKSYQVTLGGRGSAGNWDYSASFSRGEYRLTERSFARWADEIDSYFEDRVLGPVLGTTDDGYNIYNPNWGAFYSRLPAGDFQTFTGFTYNESKTWQNLGRVQITNGSLFTLPGGDAGFAVVAEGGSEGWSYRPDQRLLDGEVWGTTAVSGAGHRSNYALTTELRMPLLESLTVTGSGRYDAFKIANNTVDKATYSIGVEFRPIQSLLFRGKYGTAFRAPSLSDAFQGRSGYYANASTDYYRCGQLGYDPADTLGCAYDNESVFGEQSGNPDLEPITADVWNAGVVWAPMNNLSVSVDYYNWKIKNEVNVLSSDQLLLAEYYCRNGLTNNTSASCQNVDDWITRDAAGNLEQIYTPKLNVAAQNLQAVTASFKYVQEIGRFGALQFGANYTNMLKRELQPQPGDAFLDLLGDPYAMWNYDQFAKVRTDGSVGWAKDKWTTTLYFNYIGKTPNRMAYLGNGYDYVHSSGYKAGKWGSYTTYNLSVNYQALEDLTLSVMVNNVFNKMPDGQAHSYAGNVGAPYNSGIYNPYGRAVYVQAKYDFGR
;
A
#
# COMPACT_ATOMS: atom_id res chain seq x y z
N MET A 1 -15.92 -44.43 4.08
CA MET A 1 -15.66 -44.97 2.75
C MET A 1 -16.01 -43.91 1.73
N PHE A 2 -15.14 -43.65 0.80
CA PHE A 2 -15.14 -42.61 -0.24
C PHE A 2 -14.71 -41.19 0.17
N ARG A 3 -13.38 -41.03 0.28
CA ARG A 3 -12.70 -39.78 -0.03
C ARG A 3 -12.82 -39.50 -1.54
N LYS A 4 -13.59 -38.50 -1.95
CA LYS A 4 -13.38 -37.83 -3.22
C LYS A 4 -12.52 -36.60 -2.99
N GLY A 5 -11.21 -36.76 -3.23
CA GLY A 5 -10.30 -35.64 -3.33
C GLY A 5 -10.64 -34.81 -4.56
N LEU A 6 -10.92 -33.53 -4.37
CA LEU A 6 -10.92 -32.54 -5.44
C LEU A 6 -9.49 -32.47 -6.01
N LYS A 7 -9.32 -33.03 -7.20
CA LYS A 7 -8.13 -32.82 -8.03
C LYS A 7 -8.20 -31.42 -8.62
N TYR A 8 -7.46 -30.50 -8.02
CA TYR A 8 -7.13 -29.26 -8.73
C TYR A 8 -6.33 -29.59 -10.00
N PRO A 9 -6.62 -28.96 -11.14
CA PRO A 9 -5.80 -29.14 -12.34
C PRO A 9 -4.39 -28.60 -12.05
N ARG A 10 -3.39 -29.47 -12.11
CA ARG A 10 -1.99 -29.09 -12.12
C ARG A 10 -1.76 -28.22 -13.35
N HIS A 11 -1.36 -26.98 -13.14
CA HIS A 11 -1.07 -26.06 -14.22
C HIS A 11 0.02 -26.64 -15.15
N PRO A 12 -0.14 -26.53 -16.48
CA PRO A 12 0.84 -27.02 -17.45
C PRO A 12 2.21 -26.31 -17.39
N LEU A 13 2.32 -25.16 -16.71
CA LEU A 13 3.58 -24.46 -16.53
C LEU A 13 4.61 -25.22 -15.67
N THR A 14 4.16 -25.97 -14.68
CA THR A 14 5.10 -26.71 -13.79
C THR A 14 5.78 -27.86 -14.52
N ALA A 15 5.18 -28.42 -15.55
CA ALA A 15 5.76 -29.48 -16.37
C ALA A 15 6.73 -28.95 -17.46
N ALA A 16 6.50 -27.73 -17.95
CA ALA A 16 7.36 -27.08 -18.95
C ALA A 16 8.69 -26.56 -18.34
N ILE A 17 8.69 -26.19 -17.05
CA ILE A 17 9.86 -25.68 -16.35
C ILE A 17 10.89 -26.78 -16.09
N LEU A 18 10.46 -28.00 -15.81
CA LEU A 18 11.37 -29.14 -15.57
C LEU A 18 12.00 -29.70 -16.84
N SER A 19 11.41 -29.49 -18.02
CA SER A 19 11.94 -30.00 -19.29
C SER A 19 12.93 -29.04 -19.98
N GLY A 20 12.96 -27.76 -19.60
CA GLY A 20 13.87 -26.75 -20.16
C GLY A 20 15.32 -26.78 -19.60
N LEU A 21 15.51 -27.42 -18.46
CA LEU A 21 16.82 -27.46 -17.76
C LEU A 21 17.73 -28.62 -18.17
N LEU A 22 17.32 -29.46 -19.12
CA LEU A 22 18.08 -30.68 -19.48
C LEU A 22 18.89 -30.62 -20.80
N PHE A 23 18.93 -29.50 -21.51
CA PHE A 23 19.64 -29.39 -22.78
C PHE A 23 20.60 -28.18 -22.82
N ALA A 24 21.67 -28.20 -22.02
CA ALA A 24 22.83 -27.35 -22.30
C ALA A 24 24.10 -27.90 -21.66
N SER A 25 24.70 -28.84 -22.31
CA SER A 25 26.08 -29.20 -22.06
C SER A 25 26.81 -29.42 -23.36
N ALA A 26 27.46 -28.38 -23.90
CA ALA A 26 28.65 -28.50 -24.77
C ALA A 26 29.14 -27.08 -25.14
N GLY A 27 30.40 -26.80 -24.84
CA GLY A 27 31.19 -25.75 -25.48
C GLY A 27 31.87 -24.78 -24.49
N ALA A 28 33.07 -25.16 -24.08
CA ALA A 28 33.98 -24.30 -23.35
C ALA A 28 35.07 -23.74 -24.30
N LEU A 29 35.65 -22.62 -23.87
CA LEU A 29 36.96 -22.03 -24.20
C LEU A 29 36.97 -20.88 -25.21
N ALA A 30 37.13 -19.66 -24.69
CA ALA A 30 38.34 -18.83 -24.91
C ALA A 30 38.24 -17.49 -24.18
N GLN A 31 39.27 -17.22 -23.45
CA GLN A 31 39.57 -15.99 -22.74
C GLN A 31 40.20 -15.00 -23.68
N ASP A 32 39.80 -13.70 -23.70
CA ASP A 32 40.72 -12.59 -23.75
C ASP A 32 40.08 -11.21 -23.52
N ALA A 33 40.81 -10.47 -22.72
CA ALA A 33 40.96 -9.01 -22.60
C ALA A 33 39.75 -8.12 -22.82
N ALA A 34 39.12 -7.76 -21.71
CA ALA A 34 38.18 -6.62 -21.60
C ALA A 34 38.93 -5.29 -21.83
N THR A 35 38.68 -4.63 -22.93
CA THR A 35 38.76 -3.18 -23.02
C THR A 35 37.60 -2.60 -22.19
N THR A 36 37.91 -1.90 -21.12
CA THR A 36 36.97 -1.13 -20.32
C THR A 36 36.39 0.01 -21.19
N ASP A 37 35.36 -0.32 -21.93
CA ASP A 37 34.48 0.71 -22.46
C ASP A 37 33.70 1.25 -21.25
N LEU A 38 33.95 2.50 -20.89
CA LEU A 38 33.15 3.24 -19.92
C LEU A 38 31.75 3.43 -20.55
N SER A 39 30.92 2.40 -20.47
CA SER A 39 29.54 2.46 -20.95
C SER A 39 28.85 3.65 -20.26
N ARG A 40 28.42 4.61 -21.07
CA ARG A 40 27.61 5.75 -20.60
C ARG A 40 26.38 5.22 -19.89
N VAL A 41 26.39 5.28 -18.57
CA VAL A 41 25.26 4.83 -17.74
C VAL A 41 24.23 5.95 -17.71
N THR A 42 23.02 5.69 -18.18
CA THR A 42 21.88 6.60 -17.95
C THR A 42 21.41 6.40 -16.52
N VAL A 43 21.73 7.34 -15.65
CA VAL A 43 21.24 7.36 -14.26
C VAL A 43 19.85 7.97 -14.25
N THR A 44 18.92 7.39 -13.51
CA THR A 44 17.57 7.97 -13.31
C THR A 44 17.71 9.42 -12.78
N GLY A 45 16.94 10.35 -13.32
CA GLY A 45 16.99 11.80 -12.95
C GLY A 45 17.52 12.71 -14.05
N SER A 46 18.02 12.15 -15.18
CA SER A 46 18.28 12.84 -16.42
C SER A 46 17.95 11.95 -17.60
N LEU A 47 17.54 12.54 -18.71
CA LEU A 47 17.35 11.87 -20.00
C LEU A 47 18.67 11.87 -20.81
N ILE A 48 19.62 12.68 -20.39
CA ILE A 48 20.94 12.85 -21.03
C ILE A 48 21.92 11.91 -20.31
N PRO A 49 22.59 10.97 -21.01
CA PRO A 49 23.60 10.10 -20.42
C PRO A 49 24.72 10.90 -19.74
N GLN A 50 25.04 10.60 -18.49
CA GLN A 50 26.05 11.28 -17.68
C GLN A 50 27.08 10.28 -17.18
N THR A 51 28.32 10.73 -17.01
CA THR A 51 29.37 9.98 -16.34
C THR A 51 29.43 10.26 -14.84
N GLU A 52 28.80 11.35 -14.39
CA GLU A 52 28.77 11.76 -13.00
C GLU A 52 27.51 11.19 -12.32
N ILE A 53 27.71 10.49 -11.21
CA ILE A 53 26.64 9.87 -10.42
C ILE A 53 25.85 10.92 -9.62
N GLU A 54 26.51 12.04 -9.24
CA GLU A 54 25.93 13.11 -8.43
C GLU A 54 25.51 14.28 -9.32
N ASN A 55 24.20 14.56 -9.38
CA ASN A 55 23.62 15.63 -10.18
C ASN A 55 22.71 16.54 -9.33
N GLN A 56 21.95 17.47 -9.97
CA GLN A 56 21.02 18.39 -9.31
C GLN A 56 19.89 17.69 -8.53
N THR A 57 19.63 16.42 -8.83
CA THR A 57 18.63 15.62 -8.11
C THR A 57 19.33 14.54 -7.30
N PRO A 58 19.10 14.45 -5.97
CA PRO A 58 19.59 13.34 -5.17
C PRO A 58 19.08 12.01 -5.73
N VAL A 59 19.97 11.01 -5.84
CA VAL A 59 19.60 9.65 -6.22
C VAL A 59 20.06 8.71 -5.12
N LEU A 60 19.13 8.01 -4.50
CA LEU A 60 19.45 6.94 -3.56
C LEU A 60 19.41 5.61 -4.31
N THR A 61 20.56 4.96 -4.41
CA THR A 61 20.70 3.66 -5.09
C THR A 61 20.83 2.54 -4.07
N VAL A 62 19.98 1.51 -4.22
CA VAL A 62 20.08 0.23 -3.51
C VAL A 62 20.53 -0.81 -4.53
N THR A 63 21.72 -1.35 -4.37
CA THR A 63 22.31 -2.30 -5.32
C THR A 63 21.85 -3.74 -5.07
N ALA A 64 22.07 -4.64 -6.04
CA ALA A 64 21.84 -6.08 -5.85
C ALA A 64 22.64 -6.64 -4.66
N GLU A 65 23.84 -6.14 -4.42
CA GLU A 65 24.68 -6.51 -3.27
C GLU A 65 24.03 -6.05 -1.96
N ASP A 66 23.54 -4.81 -1.89
CA ASP A 66 22.78 -4.31 -0.74
C ASP A 66 21.54 -5.17 -0.45
N ILE A 67 20.77 -5.52 -1.48
CA ILE A 67 19.59 -6.37 -1.36
C ILE A 67 19.96 -7.73 -0.77
N GLN A 68 21.03 -8.33 -1.30
CA GLN A 68 21.49 -9.65 -0.91
C GLN A 68 22.10 -9.67 0.50
N THR A 69 22.95 -8.70 0.82
CA THR A 69 23.66 -8.63 2.12
C THR A 69 22.71 -8.23 3.26
N ARG A 70 21.67 -7.43 2.98
CA ARG A 70 20.66 -7.06 3.98
C ARG A 70 19.57 -8.11 4.16
N GLY A 71 19.52 -9.11 3.30
CA GLY A 71 18.60 -10.25 3.40
C GLY A 71 17.14 -9.91 3.10
N PHE A 72 16.87 -8.88 2.28
CA PHE A 72 15.52 -8.53 1.85
C PHE A 72 14.87 -9.66 1.06
N SER A 73 13.57 -9.85 1.25
CA SER A 73 12.80 -10.90 0.59
C SER A 73 12.02 -10.41 -0.63
N SER A 74 11.71 -9.13 -0.71
CA SER A 74 10.96 -8.54 -1.82
C SER A 74 11.38 -7.10 -2.09
N VAL A 75 11.07 -6.58 -3.28
CA VAL A 75 11.23 -5.16 -3.64
C VAL A 75 10.39 -4.27 -2.71
N ALA A 76 9.19 -4.70 -2.36
CA ALA A 76 8.35 -3.99 -1.40
C ALA A 76 9.06 -3.82 -0.05
N GLU A 77 9.67 -4.88 0.49
CA GLU A 77 10.42 -4.81 1.75
C GLU A 77 11.60 -3.83 1.69
N VAL A 78 12.35 -3.81 0.58
CA VAL A 78 13.45 -2.85 0.38
C VAL A 78 12.95 -1.41 0.51
N LEU A 79 11.84 -1.09 -0.16
CA LEU A 79 11.29 0.26 -0.19
C LEU A 79 10.62 0.63 1.15
N GLN A 80 9.89 -0.30 1.76
CA GLN A 80 9.21 -0.08 3.04
C GLN A 80 10.18 0.11 4.21
N GLN A 81 11.38 -0.47 4.15
CA GLN A 81 12.43 -0.29 5.16
C GLN A 81 13.33 0.92 4.87
N ASN A 82 13.18 1.58 3.73
CA ASN A 82 13.94 2.78 3.39
C ASN A 82 13.51 3.98 4.25
N SER A 83 14.47 4.84 4.62
CA SER A 83 14.21 6.02 5.47
C SER A 83 13.26 7.03 4.85
N LEU A 84 13.17 7.13 3.51
CA LEU A 84 12.24 8.01 2.80
C LEU A 84 10.77 7.62 2.99
N THR A 85 10.49 6.36 3.36
CA THR A 85 9.13 5.87 3.56
C THR A 85 8.68 6.15 5.00
N THR A 86 8.15 7.32 5.26
CA THR A 86 7.69 7.77 6.59
C THR A 86 6.23 7.43 6.88
N GLY A 87 5.48 6.98 5.90
CA GLY A 87 4.07 6.56 5.93
C GLY A 87 3.65 6.10 4.53
N GLY A 88 2.35 5.89 4.28
CA GLY A 88 1.87 5.38 3.00
C GLY A 88 2.30 3.94 2.73
N LEU A 89 2.40 3.13 3.79
CA LEU A 89 2.83 1.74 3.74
C LEU A 89 1.64 0.79 3.60
N GLN A 90 1.78 -0.18 2.71
CA GLN A 90 0.93 -1.37 2.72
C GLN A 90 1.83 -2.60 2.61
N GLY A 91 1.91 -3.36 3.70
CA GLY A 91 2.59 -4.65 3.75
C GLY A 91 1.61 -5.80 3.62
N GLY A 92 2.12 -7.02 3.68
CA GLY A 92 1.31 -8.24 3.65
C GLY A 92 0.53 -8.51 4.95
N GLN A 93 -0.07 -7.48 5.57
CA GLN A 93 -0.87 -7.57 6.79
C GLN A 93 -2.36 -7.38 6.47
N SER A 94 -3.22 -8.29 6.89
CA SER A 94 -4.67 -8.18 6.71
C SER A 94 -5.31 -6.97 7.41
N SER A 95 -4.66 -6.44 8.43
CA SER A 95 -5.13 -5.29 9.20
C SER A 95 -4.54 -3.94 8.74
N ALA A 96 -3.73 -3.93 7.69
CA ALA A 96 -3.01 -2.72 7.26
C ALA A 96 -3.76 -1.90 6.21
N SER A 97 -4.64 -2.52 5.43
CA SER A 97 -5.38 -1.83 4.36
C SER A 97 -6.62 -2.62 3.90
N PHE A 98 -7.38 -2.03 2.99
CA PHE A 98 -8.51 -2.68 2.33
C PHE A 98 -8.09 -3.58 1.14
N THR A 99 -6.83 -3.51 0.69
CA THR A 99 -6.28 -4.26 -0.45
C THR A 99 -5.20 -5.23 0.02
N GLN A 100 -5.60 -6.25 0.77
CA GLN A 100 -4.68 -7.18 1.44
C GLN A 100 -3.80 -8.01 0.51
N GLY A 101 -4.19 -8.15 -0.77
CA GLY A 101 -3.43 -8.88 -1.79
C GLY A 101 -2.28 -8.11 -2.43
N ALA A 102 -2.00 -6.88 -2.00
CA ALA A 102 -0.97 -6.03 -2.59
C ALA A 102 0.01 -5.47 -1.56
N GLU A 103 1.22 -5.10 -2.02
CA GLU A 103 2.24 -4.43 -1.22
C GLU A 103 2.62 -3.10 -1.89
N ALA A 104 2.64 -2.01 -1.12
CA ALA A 104 2.94 -0.67 -1.61
C ALA A 104 3.85 0.11 -0.65
N SER A 105 4.45 1.18 -1.17
CA SER A 105 5.27 2.11 -0.40
C SER A 105 5.10 3.51 -0.99
N GLY A 106 4.88 4.50 -0.13
CA GLY A 106 4.90 5.92 -0.49
C GLY A 106 6.12 6.62 0.10
N MET A 107 6.54 7.72 -0.49
CA MET A 107 7.63 8.54 0.04
C MET A 107 7.08 9.71 0.86
N PHE A 108 7.82 10.12 1.92
CA PHE A 108 7.52 11.26 2.77
C PHE A 108 6.11 11.25 3.39
N GLY A 109 5.57 10.04 3.61
CA GLY A 109 4.22 9.86 4.12
C GLY A 109 3.11 10.22 3.14
N LEU A 110 3.42 10.56 1.91
CA LEU A 110 2.43 10.72 0.86
C LEU A 110 1.87 9.36 0.45
N ASN A 111 0.65 9.36 -0.06
CA ASN A 111 0.00 8.20 -0.60
C ASN A 111 0.87 7.55 -1.70
N PRO A 112 0.95 6.21 -1.81
CA PRO A 112 1.74 5.53 -2.84
C PRO A 112 1.49 6.03 -4.27
N GLY A 113 0.28 6.47 -4.60
CA GLY A 113 -0.07 7.04 -5.90
C GLY A 113 0.61 8.37 -6.25
N TYR A 114 1.33 9.01 -5.32
CA TYR A 114 2.15 10.21 -5.57
C TYR A 114 3.60 9.88 -5.96
N THR A 115 3.95 8.60 -5.96
CA THR A 115 5.26 8.09 -6.38
C THR A 115 5.15 7.38 -7.73
N LYS A 116 5.94 7.80 -8.70
CA LYS A 116 6.01 7.13 -10.01
C LYS A 116 6.93 5.92 -9.93
N TYR A 117 6.38 4.74 -10.14
CA TYR A 117 7.15 3.49 -10.20
C TYR A 117 7.46 3.10 -11.63
N LEU A 118 8.72 2.74 -11.88
CA LEU A 118 9.22 2.33 -13.18
C LEU A 118 9.90 0.96 -13.07
N ILE A 119 9.81 0.15 -14.12
CA ILE A 119 10.65 -1.02 -14.37
C ILE A 119 11.45 -0.74 -15.64
N ASN A 120 12.79 -0.81 -15.55
CA ASN A 120 13.69 -0.50 -16.67
C ASN A 120 13.37 0.85 -17.35
N GLY A 121 13.01 1.88 -16.56
CA GLY A 121 12.67 3.22 -17.04
C GLY A 121 11.26 3.36 -17.65
N ARG A 122 10.39 2.36 -17.55
CA ARG A 122 9.01 2.36 -18.09
C ARG A 122 7.99 2.27 -16.98
N PRO A 123 6.85 2.98 -17.07
CA PRO A 123 5.83 2.97 -16.03
C PRO A 123 5.33 1.56 -15.70
N MET A 124 5.21 1.29 -14.42
CA MET A 124 4.53 0.09 -13.93
C MET A 124 3.02 0.23 -14.09
N LEU A 125 2.33 -0.88 -14.30
CA LEU A 125 0.88 -0.96 -14.29
C LEU A 125 0.31 -0.60 -12.92
N SER A 126 -0.79 0.15 -12.92
CA SER A 126 -1.55 0.38 -11.69
C SER A 126 -2.22 -0.93 -11.23
N TYR A 127 -2.28 -1.11 -9.91
CA TYR A 127 -3.05 -2.19 -9.31
C TYR A 127 -4.55 -1.97 -9.55
N PRO A 128 -5.33 -3.00 -9.86
CA PRO A 128 -6.74 -2.80 -10.22
C PRO A 128 -7.66 -2.36 -9.09
N ALA A 129 -7.38 -2.77 -7.84
CA ALA A 129 -8.09 -2.30 -6.66
C ALA A 129 -7.44 -1.02 -6.09
N LEU A 130 -8.15 -0.34 -5.20
CA LEU A 130 -7.77 0.98 -4.74
C LEU A 130 -7.13 0.94 -3.36
N TYR A 131 -6.02 1.67 -3.17
CA TYR A 131 -5.41 1.90 -1.86
C TYR A 131 -6.40 2.61 -0.94
N ASN A 132 -6.68 2.02 0.22
CA ASN A 132 -7.71 2.48 1.15
C ASN A 132 -9.08 2.82 0.51
N GLY A 133 -9.42 2.09 -0.57
CA GLY A 133 -10.70 2.24 -1.26
C GLY A 133 -10.83 3.49 -2.13
N SER A 134 -9.82 4.35 -2.21
CA SER A 134 -9.91 5.65 -2.89
C SER A 134 -8.85 5.90 -3.95
N ASP A 135 -7.60 5.47 -3.75
CA ASP A 135 -6.46 5.89 -4.56
C ASP A 135 -5.85 4.79 -5.41
N THR A 136 -5.41 5.16 -6.61
CA THR A 136 -4.64 4.27 -7.50
C THR A 136 -3.20 4.16 -7.03
N PHE A 137 -2.62 2.95 -7.09
CA PHE A 137 -1.23 2.68 -6.73
C PHE A 137 -0.65 1.52 -7.54
N ASN A 138 0.64 1.20 -7.34
CA ASN A 138 1.32 0.07 -7.97
C ASN A 138 1.62 -1.02 -6.94
N ASN A 139 1.36 -2.28 -7.29
CA ASN A 139 1.74 -3.43 -6.46
C ASN A 139 3.20 -3.81 -6.70
N LEU A 140 4.01 -3.81 -5.64
CA LEU A 140 5.45 -4.08 -5.69
C LEU A 140 5.80 -5.56 -5.47
N SER A 141 4.83 -6.41 -5.17
CA SER A 141 5.08 -7.81 -4.78
C SER A 141 5.43 -8.73 -5.96
N GLY A 142 4.96 -8.42 -7.15
CA GLY A 142 5.12 -9.26 -8.35
C GLY A 142 6.47 -9.15 -9.07
N ILE A 143 7.49 -8.54 -8.47
CA ILE A 143 8.80 -8.29 -9.09
C ILE A 143 9.82 -9.31 -8.57
N PRO A 144 10.50 -10.11 -9.47
CA PRO A 144 11.46 -11.11 -9.02
C PRO A 144 12.73 -10.43 -8.48
N ILE A 145 12.94 -10.51 -7.15
CA ILE A 145 14.01 -9.76 -6.47
C ILE A 145 15.42 -10.23 -6.85
N ASP A 146 15.60 -11.51 -7.19
CA ASP A 146 16.91 -12.07 -7.47
C ASP A 146 17.50 -11.61 -8.82
N ILE A 147 16.65 -11.03 -9.70
CA ILE A 147 17.08 -10.45 -10.97
C ILE A 147 17.19 -8.92 -10.94
N VAL A 148 16.87 -8.30 -9.81
CA VAL A 148 17.06 -6.85 -9.64
C VAL A 148 18.55 -6.54 -9.67
N GLU A 149 18.96 -5.64 -10.54
CA GLU A 149 20.33 -5.12 -10.61
C GLU A 149 20.52 -4.00 -9.57
N ARG A 150 19.57 -3.06 -9.54
CA ARG A 150 19.52 -1.96 -8.58
C ARG A 150 18.14 -1.31 -8.55
N ILE A 151 17.88 -0.58 -7.47
CA ILE A 151 16.70 0.29 -7.33
C ILE A 151 17.21 1.71 -7.15
N GLU A 152 16.77 2.61 -8.02
CA GLU A 152 17.12 4.03 -7.97
C GLU A 152 15.89 4.81 -7.48
N ILE A 153 16.06 5.59 -6.41
CA ILE A 153 15.00 6.37 -5.77
C ILE A 153 15.36 7.85 -5.90
N LEU A 154 14.50 8.61 -6.57
CA LEU A 154 14.64 10.05 -6.77
C LEU A 154 13.57 10.76 -5.96
N PRO A 155 13.89 11.33 -4.82
CA PRO A 155 12.95 12.13 -4.05
C PRO A 155 12.69 13.50 -4.69
N GLY A 156 11.52 14.08 -4.38
CA GLY A 156 11.11 15.39 -4.87
C GLY A 156 10.37 15.37 -6.21
N GLY A 157 9.85 16.52 -6.64
CA GLY A 157 9.06 16.64 -7.87
C GLY A 157 9.86 16.29 -9.13
N GLN A 158 9.37 15.31 -9.90
CA GLN A 158 10.03 14.80 -11.10
C GLN A 158 9.13 14.82 -12.34
N SER A 159 7.98 15.49 -12.28
CA SER A 159 7.00 15.45 -13.38
C SER A 159 7.49 16.08 -14.67
N SER A 160 8.45 17.01 -14.62
CA SER A 160 9.07 17.60 -15.83
C SER A 160 9.87 16.62 -16.68
N LEU A 161 10.20 15.42 -16.16
CA LEU A 161 10.87 14.34 -16.87
C LEU A 161 9.99 13.09 -17.01
N TYR A 162 9.21 12.75 -15.98
CA TYR A 162 8.49 11.48 -15.87
C TYR A 162 6.96 11.61 -15.93
N GLY A 163 6.43 12.84 -16.01
CA GLY A 163 5.01 13.13 -16.17
C GLY A 163 4.18 12.95 -14.90
N SER A 164 2.92 12.58 -15.08
CA SER A 164 1.96 12.36 -14.00
C SER A 164 2.46 11.40 -12.93
N ASP A 165 2.02 11.61 -11.68
CA ASP A 165 2.26 10.79 -10.47
C ASP A 165 3.64 10.95 -9.82
N ALA A 166 4.54 11.76 -10.40
CA ALA A 166 5.89 12.00 -9.88
C ALA A 166 5.98 13.23 -8.95
N ILE A 167 5.04 13.36 -7.99
CA ILE A 167 4.99 14.47 -7.01
C ILE A 167 5.96 14.21 -5.85
N ALA A 168 5.88 13.03 -5.22
CA ALA A 168 6.78 12.63 -4.12
C ALA A 168 8.16 12.26 -4.66
N GLY A 169 8.21 11.70 -5.85
CA GLY A 169 9.42 11.27 -6.52
C GLY A 169 9.21 10.14 -7.52
N VAL A 170 10.31 9.52 -7.92
CA VAL A 170 10.35 8.37 -8.84
C VAL A 170 11.14 7.24 -8.21
N VAL A 171 10.66 6.02 -8.37
CA VAL A 171 11.38 4.78 -8.06
C VAL A 171 11.54 3.99 -9.33
N ASN A 172 12.78 3.76 -9.77
CA ASN A 172 13.10 2.97 -10.95
C ASN A 172 13.75 1.66 -10.53
N ILE A 173 13.09 0.54 -10.80
CA ILE A 173 13.54 -0.81 -10.53
C ILE A 173 14.21 -1.32 -11.79
N ILE A 174 15.52 -1.44 -11.76
CA ILE A 174 16.32 -1.86 -12.90
C ILE A 174 16.60 -3.34 -12.76
N LEU A 175 16.12 -4.11 -13.73
CA LEU A 175 16.34 -5.54 -13.84
C LEU A 175 17.54 -5.80 -14.74
N LYS A 176 18.27 -6.86 -14.47
CA LYS A 176 19.40 -7.29 -15.32
C LYS A 176 18.92 -7.54 -16.74
N ASP A 177 19.65 -7.04 -17.70
CA ASP A 177 19.37 -7.25 -19.13
C ASP A 177 20.30 -8.30 -19.76
N ARG A 178 21.46 -8.57 -19.15
CA ARG A 178 22.45 -9.54 -19.57
C ARG A 178 23.05 -10.30 -18.39
N MET A 179 23.55 -11.47 -18.63
CA MET A 179 24.26 -12.29 -17.64
C MET A 179 25.18 -13.27 -18.39
N ASP A 180 26.39 -13.43 -17.90
CA ASP A 180 27.28 -14.50 -18.35
C ASP A 180 27.06 -15.72 -17.47
N GLY A 181 26.80 -16.87 -18.12
CA GLY A 181 26.45 -18.11 -17.42
C GLY A 181 25.08 -18.06 -16.76
N GLY A 182 24.94 -18.73 -15.63
CA GLY A 182 23.67 -18.83 -14.92
C GLY A 182 23.83 -18.79 -13.41
N VAL A 183 22.71 -18.62 -12.74
CA VAL A 183 22.59 -18.65 -11.27
C VAL A 183 21.38 -19.47 -10.85
N LEU A 184 21.56 -20.30 -9.83
CA LEU A 184 20.49 -20.98 -9.12
C LEU A 184 20.51 -20.52 -7.66
N ASN A 185 19.38 -20.10 -7.15
CA ASN A 185 19.24 -19.60 -5.78
C ASN A 185 18.10 -20.32 -5.07
N VAL A 186 18.39 -20.90 -3.91
CA VAL A 186 17.42 -21.59 -3.04
C VAL A 186 17.47 -20.95 -1.66
N ARG A 187 16.32 -20.50 -1.18
CA ARG A 187 16.18 -19.88 0.14
C ARG A 187 15.02 -20.51 0.91
N GLY A 188 15.25 -20.86 2.17
CA GLY A 188 14.24 -21.31 3.10
C GLY A 188 14.28 -20.51 4.37
N GLY A 189 13.14 -20.31 5.02
CA GLY A 189 13.09 -19.53 6.26
C GLY A 189 11.89 -19.84 7.14
N ALA A 190 12.02 -19.48 8.41
CA ALA A 190 10.97 -19.65 9.42
C ALA A 190 11.06 -18.57 10.50
N TYR A 191 9.92 -18.27 11.12
CA TYR A 191 9.86 -17.40 12.29
C TYR A 191 10.03 -18.22 13.58
N THR A 192 10.75 -17.68 14.55
CA THR A 192 11.05 -18.38 15.80
C THR A 192 9.82 -18.64 16.66
N GLU A 193 8.75 -17.87 16.51
CA GLU A 193 7.47 -18.01 17.20
C GLU A 193 6.42 -18.79 16.37
N GLY A 194 6.84 -19.38 15.23
CA GLY A 194 5.99 -20.15 14.34
C GLY A 194 5.23 -19.32 13.32
N GLY A 195 4.63 -19.97 12.34
CA GLY A 195 4.01 -19.36 11.15
C GLY A 195 5.02 -18.77 10.20
N GLY A 196 4.57 -18.29 9.06
CA GLY A 196 5.37 -17.56 8.11
C GLY A 196 6.52 -18.33 7.48
N ASN A 197 6.50 -19.67 7.52
CA ASN A 197 7.50 -20.52 6.84
C ASN A 197 7.52 -20.16 5.38
N SER A 198 8.71 -19.95 4.83
CA SER A 198 8.89 -19.55 3.44
C SER A 198 9.91 -20.41 2.72
N PHE A 199 9.69 -20.56 1.41
CA PHE A 199 10.60 -21.21 0.49
C PHE A 199 10.62 -20.41 -0.79
N ARG A 200 11.83 -20.15 -1.33
CA ARG A 200 12.03 -19.52 -2.64
C ARG A 200 13.05 -20.31 -3.44
N LEU A 201 12.73 -20.53 -4.72
CA LEU A 201 13.60 -21.08 -5.73
C LEU A 201 13.63 -20.10 -6.89
N SER A 202 14.82 -19.66 -7.28
CA SER A 202 14.97 -18.87 -8.49
C SER A 202 16.14 -19.37 -9.33
N GLY A 203 16.03 -19.22 -10.64
CA GLY A 203 17.08 -19.54 -11.60
C GLY A 203 17.11 -18.48 -12.69
N ALA A 204 18.32 -18.09 -13.09
CA ALA A 204 18.54 -17.24 -14.24
C ALA A 204 19.69 -17.77 -15.08
N HIS A 205 19.62 -17.58 -16.40
CA HIS A 205 20.69 -17.93 -17.32
C HIS A 205 20.75 -16.96 -18.49
N GLY A 206 21.97 -16.54 -18.79
CA GLY A 206 22.29 -15.74 -19.97
C GLY A 206 22.74 -16.61 -21.15
N PHE A 207 22.31 -16.20 -22.32
CA PHE A 207 22.64 -16.86 -23.58
C PHE A 207 23.25 -15.84 -24.54
N ASN A 208 24.41 -16.18 -25.13
CA ASN A 208 25.06 -15.39 -26.15
C ASN A 208 25.15 -16.24 -27.42
N ALA A 209 24.81 -15.67 -28.58
CA ALA A 209 24.80 -16.37 -29.86
C ALA A 209 25.09 -15.43 -31.03
N LEU A 210 25.27 -15.99 -32.24
CA LEU A 210 25.49 -15.25 -33.49
C LEU A 210 26.72 -14.33 -33.46
N ASP A 211 27.85 -14.86 -33.05
CA ASP A 211 29.10 -14.10 -32.87
C ASP A 211 28.90 -12.89 -31.90
N ASP A 212 28.32 -13.16 -30.77
CA ASP A 212 28.02 -12.20 -29.68
C ASP A 212 27.08 -11.04 -30.05
N ARG A 213 26.34 -11.18 -31.17
CA ARG A 213 25.34 -10.20 -31.58
C ARG A 213 23.95 -10.41 -30.96
N PHE A 214 23.69 -11.61 -30.48
CA PHE A 214 22.41 -11.92 -29.79
C PHE A 214 22.67 -12.26 -28.35
N HIS A 215 22.02 -11.55 -27.47
CA HIS A 215 22.02 -11.78 -26.02
C HIS A 215 20.60 -12.03 -25.54
N ALA A 216 20.43 -13.01 -24.69
CA ALA A 216 19.16 -13.27 -24.02
C ALA A 216 19.41 -13.63 -22.55
N LEU A 217 18.55 -13.18 -21.68
CA LEU A 217 18.49 -13.53 -20.27
C LEU A 217 17.11 -14.10 -19.97
N VAL A 218 17.05 -15.23 -19.29
CA VAL A 218 15.81 -15.83 -18.82
C VAL A 218 15.91 -16.02 -17.30
N ASN A 219 14.88 -15.61 -16.58
CA ASN A 219 14.74 -15.81 -15.14
C ASN A 219 13.38 -16.43 -14.80
N VAL A 220 13.38 -17.35 -13.86
CA VAL A 220 12.18 -17.94 -13.26
C VAL A 220 12.34 -17.91 -11.76
N GLN A 221 11.32 -17.44 -11.04
CA GLN A 221 11.29 -17.44 -9.59
C GLN A 221 9.96 -18.01 -9.11
N TYR A 222 10.02 -18.88 -8.13
CA TYR A 222 8.89 -19.39 -7.37
C TYR A 222 9.08 -19.11 -5.90
N GLU A 223 8.05 -18.61 -5.23
CA GLU A 223 8.05 -18.36 -3.80
C GLU A 223 6.74 -18.81 -3.16
N LYS A 224 6.84 -19.38 -1.96
CA LYS A 224 5.69 -19.72 -1.13
C LYS A 224 5.96 -19.37 0.32
N SER A 225 5.00 -18.69 0.95
CA SER A 225 5.03 -18.40 2.38
C SER A 225 3.70 -18.72 3.05
N SER A 226 3.76 -19.35 4.23
CA SER A 226 2.58 -19.61 5.06
C SER A 226 2.15 -18.35 5.79
N PRO A 227 0.87 -18.19 6.14
CA PRO A 227 0.43 -17.05 6.94
C PRO A 227 1.00 -17.11 8.36
N ILE A 228 1.08 -15.93 8.99
CA ILE A 228 1.24 -15.81 10.46
C ILE A 228 -0.13 -15.45 11.01
N TRP A 229 -0.61 -16.21 11.97
CA TRP A 229 -1.88 -15.97 12.62
C TRP A 229 -1.73 -15.11 13.89
N GLY A 230 -2.76 -14.37 14.25
CA GLY A 230 -2.79 -13.57 15.47
C GLY A 230 -2.51 -14.36 16.74
N TYR A 231 -3.04 -15.59 16.83
CA TYR A 231 -2.81 -16.47 17.98
C TYR A 231 -1.36 -16.99 18.10
N GLN A 232 -0.51 -16.78 17.09
CA GLN A 232 0.91 -17.17 17.12
C GLN A 232 1.82 -16.06 17.67
N ARG A 233 1.29 -14.93 18.09
CA ARG A 233 2.07 -13.82 18.66
C ARG A 233 1.47 -13.36 19.98
N ASP A 234 2.30 -13.26 21.00
CA ASP A 234 1.88 -12.84 22.35
C ASP A 234 1.16 -11.49 22.34
N LEU A 235 1.59 -10.58 21.47
CA LEU A 235 1.00 -9.27 21.30
C LEU A 235 -0.46 -9.30 20.82
N THR A 236 -0.86 -10.31 20.05
CA THR A 236 -2.12 -10.33 19.31
C THR A 236 -2.99 -11.54 19.59
N LYS A 237 -2.50 -12.49 20.37
CA LYS A 237 -3.25 -13.73 20.67
C LYS A 237 -4.44 -13.51 21.58
N VAL A 238 -4.42 -12.44 22.37
CA VAL A 238 -5.47 -12.14 23.35
C VAL A 238 -5.83 -10.65 23.36
N ASN A 239 -7.07 -10.36 23.65
CA ASN A 239 -7.53 -9.04 23.98
C ASN A 239 -7.12 -8.67 25.41
N ASN A 240 -6.21 -7.70 25.53
CA ASN A 240 -5.70 -7.20 26.81
C ASN A 240 -5.74 -5.67 26.85
N PRO A 241 -6.93 -5.06 27.05
CA PRO A 241 -7.08 -3.60 27.04
C PRO A 241 -6.27 -2.92 28.14
N VAL A 242 -5.79 -1.70 27.84
CA VAL A 242 -5.12 -0.86 28.83
C VAL A 242 -6.06 -0.53 29.98
N GLY A 243 -5.54 -0.55 31.20
CA GLY A 243 -6.32 -0.28 32.43
C GLY A 243 -6.97 -1.52 33.05
N TYR A 244 -6.92 -2.68 32.37
CA TYR A 244 -7.39 -3.94 32.94
C TYR A 244 -6.21 -4.80 33.43
N SER A 245 -6.35 -5.39 34.61
CA SER A 245 -5.32 -6.26 35.20
C SER A 245 -5.36 -7.67 34.65
N ALA A 246 -6.37 -8.03 33.87
CA ALA A 246 -6.61 -9.35 33.30
C ALA A 246 -7.03 -9.25 31.84
N GLN A 247 -7.00 -10.39 31.16
CA GLN A 247 -7.56 -10.52 29.81
C GLN A 247 -9.07 -10.25 29.85
N VAL A 248 -9.56 -9.45 28.91
CA VAL A 248 -10.98 -9.10 28.84
C VAL A 248 -11.59 -9.80 27.64
N PRO A 249 -12.64 -10.58 27.81
CA PRO A 249 -13.37 -11.18 26.70
C PRO A 249 -13.81 -10.12 25.70
N THR A 250 -13.75 -10.42 24.40
CA THR A 250 -14.38 -9.62 23.38
C THR A 250 -15.90 -9.73 23.51
N ASN A 251 -16.63 -8.83 22.92
CA ASN A 251 -18.09 -8.94 22.85
C ASN A 251 -18.44 -9.70 21.57
N ASP A 252 -18.43 -11.05 21.63
CA ASP A 252 -18.68 -11.90 20.46
C ASP A 252 -20.20 -12.17 20.26
N PHE A 253 -21.03 -11.77 21.22
CA PHE A 253 -22.50 -11.84 21.19
C PHE A 253 -23.04 -10.44 21.51
N LEU A 254 -23.54 -9.75 20.51
CA LEU A 254 -23.99 -8.37 20.59
C LEU A 254 -25.50 -8.31 20.72
N VAL A 255 -25.99 -7.76 21.84
CA VAL A 255 -27.38 -7.30 21.99
C VAL A 255 -27.35 -5.78 22.00
N TYR A 256 -27.76 -5.19 20.89
CA TYR A 256 -27.80 -3.75 20.73
C TYR A 256 -29.17 -3.21 21.11
N LEU A 257 -29.22 -2.24 22.00
CA LEU A 257 -30.44 -1.56 22.47
C LEU A 257 -30.42 -0.11 22.00
N PRO A 258 -31.17 0.25 20.95
CA PRO A 258 -31.17 1.60 20.40
C PRO A 258 -31.58 2.66 21.42
N ASP A 259 -32.59 2.38 22.23
CA ASP A 259 -33.13 3.31 23.25
C ASP A 259 -32.14 3.64 24.39
N GLN A 260 -31.04 2.91 24.50
CA GLN A 260 -30.02 3.11 25.53
C GLN A 260 -28.72 3.73 24.98
N GLN A 261 -28.81 4.58 23.97
CA GLN A 261 -27.67 5.27 23.35
C GLN A 261 -26.54 4.30 22.90
N ASN A 262 -26.87 3.34 22.08
CA ASN A 262 -25.92 2.37 21.52
C ASN A 262 -25.29 1.40 22.54
N ALA A 263 -25.98 1.06 23.62
CA ALA A 263 -25.49 0.12 24.59
C ALA A 263 -25.53 -1.32 24.06
N PHE A 264 -24.33 -1.95 24.02
CA PHE A 264 -24.22 -3.40 23.83
C PHE A 264 -24.22 -4.05 25.20
N VAL A 265 -25.30 -4.73 25.54
CA VAL A 265 -25.52 -5.29 26.89
C VAL A 265 -25.74 -6.80 26.84
N MET A 266 -25.43 -7.46 27.93
CA MET A 266 -25.86 -8.83 28.16
C MET A 266 -27.06 -8.82 29.12
N MET A 267 -28.23 -9.14 28.59
CA MET A 267 -29.47 -9.07 29.36
C MET A 267 -29.58 -10.13 30.46
N ASP A 268 -28.99 -11.31 30.24
CA ASP A 268 -28.99 -12.41 31.21
C ASP A 268 -27.62 -13.11 31.19
N PRO A 269 -26.76 -12.82 32.18
CA PRO A 269 -25.42 -13.36 32.29
C PRO A 269 -25.33 -14.89 32.30
N THR A 270 -26.37 -15.56 32.75
CA THR A 270 -26.39 -17.04 32.85
C THR A 270 -26.39 -17.72 31.49
N ARG A 271 -26.84 -17.03 30.44
CA ARG A 271 -26.93 -17.55 29.06
C ARG A 271 -25.58 -17.76 28.41
N CYS A 272 -24.54 -17.02 28.82
CA CYS A 272 -23.19 -17.15 28.29
C CYS A 272 -22.61 -18.58 28.48
N ALA A 273 -23.09 -19.31 29.49
CA ALA A 273 -22.70 -20.71 29.70
C ALA A 273 -23.04 -21.65 28.52
N GLY A 274 -24.07 -21.32 27.72
CA GLY A 274 -24.48 -22.09 26.54
C GLY A 274 -23.43 -22.12 25.41
N VAL A 275 -22.53 -21.14 25.39
CA VAL A 275 -21.46 -21.00 24.39
C VAL A 275 -20.06 -21.14 24.96
N ALA A 276 -19.93 -21.62 26.21
CA ALA A 276 -18.64 -21.78 26.89
C ALA A 276 -17.65 -22.71 26.18
N GLY A 277 -18.14 -23.58 25.27
CA GLY A 277 -17.28 -24.44 24.44
C GLY A 277 -16.69 -23.79 23.21
N GLN A 278 -17.08 -22.56 22.89
CA GLN A 278 -16.61 -21.84 21.69
C GLN A 278 -15.22 -21.21 21.88
N PHE A 279 -14.55 -20.90 20.76
CA PHE A 279 -13.16 -20.41 20.71
C PHE A 279 -12.18 -21.29 21.53
N GLY A 280 -12.30 -22.62 21.35
CA GLY A 280 -11.47 -23.58 22.07
C GLY A 280 -11.83 -23.67 23.55
N GLY A 281 -13.07 -23.37 23.97
CA GLY A 281 -13.51 -23.38 25.36
C GLY A 281 -13.09 -22.15 26.16
N THR A 282 -12.83 -21.03 25.49
CA THR A 282 -12.38 -19.78 26.13
C THR A 282 -13.45 -18.70 26.18
N THR A 283 -14.66 -18.99 25.70
CA THR A 283 -15.80 -18.08 25.81
C THR A 283 -16.32 -18.03 27.24
N VAL A 284 -16.33 -16.85 27.82
CA VAL A 284 -16.73 -16.60 29.20
C VAL A 284 -17.51 -15.30 29.33
N LEU A 285 -18.26 -15.18 30.43
CA LEU A 285 -18.83 -13.89 30.84
C LEU A 285 -17.69 -12.97 31.30
N GLY A 286 -17.66 -11.76 30.80
CA GLY A 286 -16.72 -10.71 31.18
C GLY A 286 -17.41 -9.44 31.59
N THR A 287 -16.75 -8.61 32.39
CA THR A 287 -17.22 -7.30 32.81
C THR A 287 -16.40 -6.22 32.12
N ARG A 288 -17.04 -5.27 31.49
CA ARG A 288 -16.47 -4.09 30.85
C ARG A 288 -16.99 -2.81 31.48
N ALA A 289 -16.42 -1.67 31.11
CA ALA A 289 -16.93 -0.36 31.55
C ALA A 289 -18.39 -0.12 31.10
N THR A 290 -18.81 -0.73 29.98
CA THR A 290 -20.16 -0.62 29.40
C THR A 290 -21.14 -1.70 29.90
N GLY A 291 -20.72 -2.60 30.79
CA GLY A 291 -21.55 -3.69 31.31
C GLY A 291 -20.94 -5.09 31.10
N GLU A 292 -21.74 -6.11 31.33
CA GLU A 292 -21.33 -7.49 31.11
C GLU A 292 -21.37 -7.86 29.63
N SER A 293 -20.45 -8.72 29.19
CA SER A 293 -20.32 -9.21 27.82
C SER A 293 -20.01 -10.70 27.78
N CYS A 294 -20.47 -11.40 26.75
CA CYS A 294 -20.16 -12.78 26.50
C CYS A 294 -19.23 -12.90 25.29
N GLY A 295 -18.10 -13.54 25.46
CA GLY A 295 -17.13 -13.75 24.39
C GLY A 295 -15.80 -14.34 24.84
N SER A 296 -14.84 -14.37 23.92
CA SER A 296 -13.50 -14.92 24.17
C SER A 296 -12.44 -13.83 24.06
N ALA A 297 -11.57 -13.71 25.06
CA ALA A 297 -10.38 -12.87 24.93
C ALA A 297 -9.43 -13.31 23.81
N TYR A 298 -9.57 -14.53 23.29
CA TYR A 298 -8.74 -15.09 22.22
C TYR A 298 -9.35 -14.94 20.83
N SER A 299 -10.60 -14.50 20.69
CA SER A 299 -11.25 -14.36 19.38
C SER A 299 -10.49 -13.43 18.41
N PRO A 300 -9.83 -12.33 18.84
CA PRO A 300 -9.02 -11.49 17.95
C PRO A 300 -7.81 -12.20 17.34
N GLY A 301 -7.37 -13.30 17.92
CA GLY A 301 -6.25 -14.10 17.42
C GLY A 301 -6.54 -14.85 16.11
N TYR A 302 -7.80 -15.02 15.74
CA TYR A 302 -8.20 -15.77 14.53
C TYR A 302 -8.18 -14.91 13.24
N LYS A 303 -7.16 -14.06 13.09
CA LYS A 303 -6.88 -13.30 11.88
C LYS A 303 -5.46 -13.57 11.38
N THR A 304 -5.19 -13.30 10.11
CA THR A 304 -3.83 -13.34 9.58
C THR A 304 -3.11 -12.01 9.90
N LEU A 305 -1.98 -12.08 10.59
CA LEU A 305 -1.08 -10.95 10.80
C LEU A 305 -0.20 -10.71 9.59
N LYS A 306 0.35 -11.79 9.03
CA LYS A 306 0.99 -11.82 7.73
C LYS A 306 0.20 -12.77 6.85
N ASN A 307 -0.15 -12.30 5.66
CA ASN A 307 -0.92 -13.09 4.71
C ASN A 307 -0.09 -14.24 4.15
N GLY A 308 -0.75 -15.35 3.82
CA GLY A 308 -0.14 -16.42 3.04
C GLY A 308 0.10 -15.94 1.61
N LYS A 309 1.17 -16.41 0.98
CA LYS A 309 1.52 -16.00 -0.39
C LYS A 309 2.11 -17.16 -1.16
N GLU A 310 1.67 -17.35 -2.40
CA GLU A 310 2.30 -18.23 -3.38
C GLU A 310 2.46 -17.46 -4.69
N SER A 311 3.69 -17.38 -5.23
CA SER A 311 3.96 -16.59 -6.42
C SER A 311 4.91 -17.30 -7.39
N SER A 312 4.69 -17.06 -8.69
CA SER A 312 5.53 -17.50 -9.78
C SER A 312 5.81 -16.32 -10.71
N GLN A 313 7.07 -16.00 -10.94
CA GLN A 313 7.45 -14.93 -11.83
C GLN A 313 8.34 -15.48 -12.95
N PHE A 314 8.18 -14.90 -14.12
CA PHE A 314 9.02 -15.13 -15.29
C PHE A 314 9.49 -13.78 -15.83
N TYR A 315 10.79 -13.66 -16.08
CA TYR A 315 11.37 -12.50 -16.75
C TYR A 315 12.30 -12.93 -17.86
N THR A 316 12.27 -12.23 -18.97
CA THR A 316 13.24 -12.38 -20.05
C THR A 316 13.61 -11.03 -20.62
N SER A 317 14.88 -10.87 -20.95
CA SER A 317 15.41 -9.75 -21.73
C SER A 317 16.16 -10.30 -22.92
N MET A 318 16.00 -9.68 -24.08
CA MET A 318 16.64 -10.06 -25.33
C MET A 318 17.18 -8.82 -26.03
N SER A 319 18.35 -8.93 -26.62
CA SER A 319 18.90 -7.90 -27.50
C SER A 319 19.61 -8.51 -28.69
N PHE A 320 19.52 -7.83 -29.84
CA PHE A 320 20.16 -8.24 -31.09
C PHE A 320 20.85 -7.04 -31.75
N ASP A 321 22.16 -7.09 -31.85
CA ASP A 321 22.97 -6.10 -32.54
C ASP A 321 22.89 -6.32 -34.06
N VAL A 322 22.03 -5.51 -34.69
CA VAL A 322 21.86 -5.55 -36.17
C VAL A 322 23.15 -5.13 -36.85
N ASN A 323 23.80 -4.10 -36.32
CA ASN A 323 25.13 -3.60 -36.66
C ASN A 323 25.70 -2.80 -35.47
N ASP A 324 26.93 -2.29 -35.61
CA ASP A 324 27.64 -1.55 -34.54
C ASP A 324 26.88 -0.30 -34.00
N ASN A 325 25.93 0.22 -34.79
CA ASN A 325 25.22 1.45 -34.47
C ASN A 325 23.71 1.25 -34.20
N PHE A 326 23.18 0.02 -34.30
CA PHE A 326 21.76 -0.23 -34.09
C PHE A 326 21.50 -1.61 -33.49
N GLN A 327 20.75 -1.59 -32.40
CA GLN A 327 20.32 -2.76 -31.64
C GLN A 327 18.81 -2.85 -31.53
N LEU A 328 18.24 -4.01 -31.75
CA LEU A 328 16.89 -4.35 -31.36
C LEU A 328 16.89 -4.90 -29.93
N PHE A 329 15.89 -4.58 -29.14
CA PHE A 329 15.73 -5.09 -27.77
C PHE A 329 14.29 -5.44 -27.44
N GLY A 330 14.10 -6.30 -26.47
CA GLY A 330 12.80 -6.61 -25.92
C GLY A 330 12.93 -7.20 -24.53
N ASP A 331 11.92 -6.95 -23.69
CA ASP A 331 11.80 -7.57 -22.39
C ASP A 331 10.34 -7.97 -22.11
N ALA A 332 10.17 -8.99 -21.29
CA ALA A 332 8.87 -9.45 -20.84
C ALA A 332 8.94 -9.89 -19.38
N LEU A 333 8.04 -9.37 -18.60
CA LEU A 333 7.80 -9.75 -17.21
C LEU A 333 6.38 -10.33 -17.07
N TYR A 334 6.26 -11.49 -16.46
CA TYR A 334 5.01 -12.14 -16.14
C TYR A 334 5.00 -12.51 -14.65
N SER A 335 3.91 -12.23 -13.95
CA SER A 335 3.73 -12.60 -12.55
C SER A 335 2.36 -13.23 -12.32
N LEU A 336 2.34 -14.31 -11.57
CA LEU A 336 1.15 -14.94 -11.00
C LEU A 336 1.36 -15.03 -9.49
N GLU A 337 0.41 -14.50 -8.72
CA GLU A 337 0.49 -14.49 -7.27
C GLU A 337 -0.89 -14.78 -6.67
N GLU A 338 -0.92 -15.63 -5.65
CA GLU A 338 -2.10 -15.90 -4.81
C GLU A 338 -1.77 -15.48 -3.38
N VAL A 339 -2.67 -14.68 -2.79
CA VAL A 339 -2.55 -14.18 -1.42
C VAL A 339 -3.76 -14.60 -0.62
N ASP A 340 -3.54 -15.38 0.44
CA ASP A 340 -4.58 -15.91 1.33
C ASP A 340 -4.59 -15.14 2.65
N TYR A 341 -5.78 -14.68 3.06
CA TYR A 341 -5.93 -13.87 4.27
C TYR A 341 -7.30 -14.01 4.93
N THR A 342 -7.39 -13.57 6.19
CA THR A 342 -8.66 -13.34 6.88
C THR A 342 -8.53 -12.19 7.88
N SER A 343 -9.56 -11.35 7.94
CA SER A 343 -9.67 -10.28 8.94
C SER A 343 -10.19 -10.80 10.30
N GLY A 344 -10.55 -12.08 10.38
CA GLY A 344 -10.88 -12.78 11.61
C GLY A 344 -12.31 -12.57 12.11
N SER A 345 -12.54 -12.92 13.35
CA SER A 345 -13.87 -12.96 13.99
C SER A 345 -14.58 -11.60 14.01
N GLY A 346 -13.84 -10.51 14.13
CA GLY A 346 -14.45 -9.18 14.16
C GLY A 346 -15.05 -8.68 12.85
N TYR A 347 -14.78 -9.37 11.75
CA TYR A 347 -15.41 -9.11 10.45
C TYR A 347 -16.31 -10.28 10.01
N ALA A 348 -16.58 -11.21 10.92
CA ALA A 348 -17.39 -12.40 10.67
C ALA A 348 -18.63 -12.43 11.57
N PHE A 349 -19.25 -11.25 11.83
CA PHE A 349 -20.52 -11.16 12.52
C PHE A 349 -21.69 -11.49 11.59
N TRP A 350 -22.76 -12.00 12.16
CA TRP A 350 -24.03 -12.28 11.51
C TRP A 350 -25.15 -12.13 12.52
N GLY A 351 -26.38 -11.89 12.08
CA GLY A 351 -27.46 -11.66 13.05
C GLY A 351 -28.80 -11.27 12.44
N SER A 352 -29.65 -10.63 13.20
CA SER A 352 -30.97 -10.16 12.75
C SER A 352 -30.79 -9.02 11.75
N ASP A 353 -31.25 -9.22 10.58
CA ASP A 353 -31.38 -8.33 9.43
C ASP A 353 -30.15 -7.50 9.02
N VAL A 354 -30.01 -7.27 7.73
CA VAL A 354 -29.01 -6.40 7.11
C VAL A 354 -29.40 -4.94 7.35
N GLY A 355 -28.48 -4.14 7.84
CA GLY A 355 -28.73 -2.71 8.01
C GLY A 355 -29.36 -2.33 9.35
N PHE A 356 -28.97 -3.03 10.40
CA PHE A 356 -29.44 -2.77 11.76
C PHE A 356 -30.93 -3.09 12.00
N GLY A 357 -31.42 -4.19 11.44
CA GLY A 357 -32.78 -4.69 11.61
C GLY A 357 -33.19 -4.76 13.08
N GLN A 358 -33.92 -3.74 13.48
CA GLN A 358 -34.47 -3.67 14.81
C GLN A 358 -35.75 -4.45 14.86
N PHE A 359 -35.97 -5.10 15.98
CA PHE A 359 -37.24 -5.71 16.31
C PHE A 359 -37.61 -5.38 17.77
N TYR A 360 -38.88 -5.57 18.13
CA TYR A 360 -39.36 -5.38 19.49
C TYR A 360 -39.46 -6.73 20.21
N ASP A 361 -38.72 -6.90 21.30
CA ASP A 361 -38.86 -8.08 22.17
C ASP A 361 -40.04 -7.92 23.13
N GLN A 362 -41.04 -8.76 22.98
CA GLN A 362 -42.27 -8.72 23.78
C GLN A 362 -41.98 -8.93 25.29
N THR A 363 -40.97 -9.75 25.61
CA THR A 363 -40.68 -10.11 26.99
C THR A 363 -39.95 -9.00 27.74
N SER A 364 -38.92 -8.40 27.14
CA SER A 364 -38.18 -7.30 27.76
C SER A 364 -38.81 -5.93 27.52
N GLN A 365 -39.74 -5.86 26.57
CA GLN A 365 -40.40 -4.60 26.15
C GLN A 365 -39.39 -3.56 25.61
N GLN A 366 -38.40 -4.04 24.83
CA GLN A 366 -37.33 -3.19 24.30
C GLN A 366 -37.11 -3.45 22.79
N TYR A 367 -36.71 -2.40 22.08
CA TYR A 367 -36.16 -2.54 20.73
C TYR A 367 -34.78 -3.10 20.81
N MET A 368 -34.41 -4.01 19.93
CA MET A 368 -33.08 -4.60 19.89
C MET A 368 -32.66 -5.12 18.52
N ASN A 369 -31.36 -5.29 18.37
CA ASN A 369 -30.73 -5.97 17.27
C ASN A 369 -29.75 -7.00 17.85
N LEU A 370 -29.70 -8.18 17.25
CA LEU A 370 -28.87 -9.30 17.70
C LEU A 370 -27.83 -9.62 16.65
N GLN A 371 -26.56 -9.69 17.06
CA GLN A 371 -25.46 -10.15 16.21
C GLN A 371 -24.51 -11.03 17.02
N ARG A 372 -23.85 -11.95 16.33
CA ARG A 372 -22.80 -12.77 16.94
C ARG A 372 -21.67 -13.07 15.93
N ALA A 373 -20.46 -13.25 16.45
CA ALA A 373 -19.33 -13.73 15.66
C ALA A 373 -19.43 -15.23 15.42
N PHE A 374 -18.89 -15.72 14.30
CA PHE A 374 -18.64 -17.15 14.12
C PHE A 374 -17.45 -17.59 14.98
N ALA A 375 -17.65 -18.59 15.79
CA ALA A 375 -16.54 -19.30 16.42
C ALA A 375 -15.93 -20.34 15.44
N PRO A 376 -14.66 -20.76 15.61
CA PRO A 376 -14.09 -21.82 14.80
C PRO A 376 -14.93 -23.11 14.78
N GLU A 377 -15.61 -23.40 15.90
CA GLU A 377 -16.49 -24.55 16.05
C GLU A 377 -17.79 -24.43 15.23
N ASP A 378 -18.29 -23.21 15.01
CA ASP A 378 -19.45 -22.96 14.12
C ASP A 378 -19.09 -23.19 12.66
N ILE A 379 -17.87 -22.82 12.23
CA ILE A 379 -17.36 -22.99 10.87
C ILE A 379 -17.12 -24.46 10.55
N SER A 380 -16.74 -25.26 11.56
CA SER A 380 -16.31 -26.66 11.42
C SER A 380 -14.97 -26.86 10.69
N GLY A 381 -14.56 -28.12 10.46
CA GLY A 381 -13.31 -28.43 9.75
C GLY A 381 -12.06 -27.81 10.40
N ALA A 382 -11.33 -27.00 9.65
CA ALA A 382 -10.15 -26.26 10.10
C ALA A 382 -10.47 -24.83 10.61
N GLY A 383 -11.77 -24.51 10.79
CA GLY A 383 -12.23 -23.21 11.26
C GLY A 383 -11.88 -22.10 10.26
N TYR A 384 -11.32 -21.00 10.75
CA TYR A 384 -10.98 -19.83 9.92
C TYR A 384 -10.04 -20.11 8.74
N ARG A 385 -9.35 -21.26 8.72
CA ARG A 385 -8.52 -21.67 7.58
C ARG A 385 -9.35 -22.11 6.37
N ASP A 386 -10.60 -22.54 6.58
CA ASP A 386 -11.49 -23.01 5.52
C ASP A 386 -12.25 -21.85 4.86
N ILE A 387 -12.24 -20.66 5.50
CA ILE A 387 -12.92 -19.46 5.02
C ILE A 387 -11.96 -18.32 4.64
N LEU A 388 -10.69 -18.65 4.34
CA LEU A 388 -9.76 -17.63 3.86
C LEU A 388 -10.27 -16.99 2.56
N SER A 389 -10.16 -15.67 2.51
CA SER A 389 -10.25 -14.92 1.25
C SER A 389 -8.95 -15.12 0.48
N THR A 390 -9.04 -15.09 -0.85
CA THR A 390 -7.90 -15.30 -1.75
C THR A 390 -7.91 -14.25 -2.84
N ASP A 391 -6.83 -13.48 -2.95
CA ASP A 391 -6.59 -12.56 -4.07
C ASP A 391 -5.65 -13.22 -5.06
N ARG A 392 -6.14 -13.44 -6.28
CA ARG A 392 -5.32 -13.96 -7.38
C ARG A 392 -4.92 -12.81 -8.29
N ASN A 393 -3.64 -12.48 -8.26
CA ASN A 393 -2.98 -11.45 -9.04
C ASN A 393 -2.32 -12.06 -10.27
N LYS A 394 -2.62 -11.55 -11.47
CA LYS A 394 -2.01 -11.96 -12.72
C LYS A 394 -1.62 -10.73 -13.51
N SER A 395 -0.32 -10.57 -13.80
CA SER A 395 0.15 -9.43 -14.57
C SER A 395 1.18 -9.83 -15.62
N TYR A 396 1.21 -9.08 -16.71
CA TYR A 396 2.30 -9.12 -17.66
C TYR A 396 2.63 -7.73 -18.19
N GLN A 397 3.90 -7.53 -18.54
CA GLN A 397 4.36 -6.35 -19.26
C GLN A 397 5.39 -6.81 -20.29
N VAL A 398 5.19 -6.41 -21.54
CA VAL A 398 6.06 -6.72 -22.66
C VAL A 398 6.47 -5.42 -23.34
N THR A 399 7.76 -5.29 -23.64
CA THR A 399 8.31 -4.18 -24.37
C THR A 399 9.14 -4.67 -25.54
N LEU A 400 9.01 -4.02 -26.68
CA LEU A 400 9.84 -4.22 -27.85
C LEU A 400 10.31 -2.86 -28.35
N GLY A 401 11.56 -2.79 -28.80
CA GLY A 401 12.12 -1.55 -29.29
C GLY A 401 13.40 -1.71 -30.08
N GLY A 402 13.87 -0.57 -30.55
CA GLY A 402 15.18 -0.42 -31.17
C GLY A 402 15.89 0.81 -30.61
N ARG A 403 17.20 0.74 -30.49
CA ARG A 403 18.06 1.84 -30.07
C ARG A 403 19.33 1.89 -30.92
N GLY A 404 19.87 3.07 -31.09
CA GLY A 404 21.09 3.22 -31.86
C GLY A 404 21.69 4.62 -31.76
N SER A 405 22.78 4.81 -32.48
CA SER A 405 23.49 6.08 -32.56
C SER A 405 23.79 6.48 -34.03
N ALA A 406 23.80 7.78 -34.29
CA ALA A 406 24.14 8.38 -35.56
C ALA A 406 24.92 9.68 -35.33
N GLY A 407 26.24 9.64 -35.47
CA GLY A 407 27.11 10.73 -35.07
C GLY A 407 27.04 10.94 -33.55
N ASN A 408 26.75 12.17 -33.12
CA ASN A 408 26.59 12.53 -31.70
C ASN A 408 25.16 12.34 -31.17
N TRP A 409 24.27 11.75 -31.96
CA TRP A 409 22.87 11.54 -31.60
C TRP A 409 22.62 10.08 -31.25
N ASP A 410 22.07 9.85 -30.06
CA ASP A 410 21.51 8.56 -29.66
C ASP A 410 19.98 8.62 -29.82
N TYR A 411 19.41 7.53 -30.29
CA TYR A 411 17.96 7.42 -30.46
C TYR A 411 17.43 6.09 -29.98
N SER A 412 16.22 6.11 -29.47
CA SER A 412 15.48 4.90 -29.11
C SER A 412 14.00 5.05 -29.43
N ALA A 413 13.39 3.94 -29.84
CA ALA A 413 11.95 3.85 -29.99
C ALA A 413 11.47 2.54 -29.39
N SER A 414 10.38 2.56 -28.64
CA SER A 414 9.83 1.36 -28.01
C SER A 414 8.29 1.41 -27.94
N PHE A 415 7.71 0.24 -27.92
CA PHE A 415 6.31 0.03 -27.61
C PHE A 415 6.19 -0.97 -26.47
N SER A 416 5.39 -0.61 -25.45
CA SER A 416 5.12 -1.43 -24.28
C SER A 416 3.63 -1.70 -24.17
N ARG A 417 3.28 -2.95 -23.86
CA ARG A 417 1.93 -3.34 -23.49
C ARG A 417 1.93 -4.11 -22.18
N GLY A 418 1.00 -3.78 -21.31
CA GLY A 418 0.83 -4.51 -20.07
C GLY A 418 -0.64 -4.64 -19.67
N GLU A 419 -0.92 -5.64 -18.84
CA GLU A 419 -2.22 -5.91 -18.26
C GLU A 419 -2.05 -6.50 -16.87
N TYR A 420 -2.88 -6.05 -15.95
CA TYR A 420 -3.01 -6.57 -14.60
C TYR A 420 -4.44 -7.01 -14.36
N ARG A 421 -4.65 -8.25 -13.93
CA ARG A 421 -5.94 -8.80 -13.51
C ARG A 421 -5.86 -9.22 -12.05
N LEU A 422 -6.87 -8.84 -11.31
CA LEU A 422 -7.13 -9.28 -9.95
C LEU A 422 -8.47 -10.03 -9.93
N THR A 423 -8.48 -11.21 -9.35
CA THR A 423 -9.69 -11.92 -8.97
C THR A 423 -9.69 -12.09 -7.47
N GLU A 424 -10.65 -11.48 -6.80
CA GLU A 424 -10.84 -11.56 -5.35
C GLU A 424 -11.92 -12.61 -5.07
N ARG A 425 -11.56 -13.64 -4.31
CA ARG A 425 -12.49 -14.59 -3.74
C ARG A 425 -12.66 -14.25 -2.27
N SER A 426 -13.78 -13.64 -1.91
CA SER A 426 -14.02 -13.13 -0.54
C SER A 426 -15.07 -13.95 0.18
N PHE A 427 -14.81 -14.25 1.46
CA PHE A 427 -15.82 -14.90 2.31
C PHE A 427 -17.07 -14.05 2.41
N ALA A 428 -18.23 -14.66 2.18
CA ALA A 428 -19.53 -14.01 2.11
C ALA A 428 -20.55 -14.69 3.05
N ARG A 429 -21.50 -13.90 3.49
CA ARG A 429 -22.65 -14.29 4.30
C ARG A 429 -23.90 -13.89 3.51
N TRP A 430 -24.83 -14.80 3.29
CA TRP A 430 -26.01 -14.54 2.49
C TRP A 430 -27.12 -13.93 3.36
N ALA A 431 -27.60 -12.77 2.96
CA ALA A 431 -28.53 -11.98 3.76
C ALA A 431 -29.86 -12.69 4.01
N ASP A 432 -30.53 -13.09 2.94
CA ASP A 432 -31.86 -13.72 3.01
C ASP A 432 -31.84 -15.06 3.76
N GLU A 433 -30.77 -15.85 3.57
CA GLU A 433 -30.60 -17.12 4.27
C GLU A 433 -30.31 -16.92 5.77
N ILE A 434 -29.56 -15.86 6.13
CA ILE A 434 -29.31 -15.52 7.52
C ILE A 434 -30.61 -15.04 8.17
N ASP A 435 -31.37 -14.17 7.51
CA ASP A 435 -32.61 -13.64 8.02
C ASP A 435 -33.63 -14.77 8.24
N SER A 436 -33.80 -15.64 7.24
CA SER A 436 -34.64 -16.83 7.37
C SER A 436 -34.21 -17.75 8.50
N TYR A 437 -32.90 -18.01 8.62
CA TYR A 437 -32.36 -18.81 9.72
C TYR A 437 -32.61 -18.17 11.09
N PHE A 438 -32.44 -16.83 11.18
CA PHE A 438 -32.61 -16.10 12.42
C PHE A 438 -34.09 -16.06 12.84
N GLU A 439 -35.01 -15.83 11.91
CA GLU A 439 -36.45 -15.86 12.15
C GLU A 439 -36.91 -17.26 12.58
N ASP A 440 -36.50 -18.31 11.87
CA ASP A 440 -36.93 -19.67 12.18
C ASP A 440 -36.39 -20.20 13.50
N ARG A 441 -35.13 -19.88 13.85
CA ARG A 441 -34.41 -20.51 14.96
C ARG A 441 -34.31 -19.63 16.21
N VAL A 442 -34.16 -18.32 16.01
CA VAL A 442 -33.87 -17.36 17.10
C VAL A 442 -35.10 -16.49 17.43
N LEU A 443 -35.71 -15.80 16.45
CA LEU A 443 -36.77 -14.84 16.72
C LEU A 443 -38.13 -15.51 16.91
N GLY A 444 -38.39 -16.58 16.16
CA GLY A 444 -39.69 -17.26 16.13
C GLY A 444 -40.71 -16.47 15.30
N PRO A 445 -42.04 -16.83 15.42
CA PRO A 445 -43.07 -16.19 14.62
C PRO A 445 -43.27 -14.72 15.02
N VAL A 446 -43.59 -13.89 14.02
CA VAL A 446 -44.04 -12.51 14.26
C VAL A 446 -45.32 -12.53 15.08
N LEU A 447 -45.31 -11.85 16.24
CA LEU A 447 -46.45 -11.78 17.17
C LEU A 447 -47.33 -10.56 16.92
N GLY A 448 -46.86 -9.61 16.14
CA GLY A 448 -47.53 -8.36 15.81
C GLY A 448 -46.53 -7.33 15.29
N THR A 449 -47.02 -6.09 15.18
CA THR A 449 -46.18 -4.96 14.76
C THR A 449 -46.40 -3.83 15.72
N THR A 450 -45.33 -3.10 16.08
CA THR A 450 -45.44 -1.87 16.90
C THR A 450 -46.10 -0.75 16.10
N ASP A 451 -46.50 0.33 16.79
CA ASP A 451 -47.06 1.52 16.13
C ASP A 451 -46.05 2.18 15.16
N ASP A 452 -44.71 1.99 15.40
CA ASP A 452 -43.63 2.49 14.56
C ASP A 452 -43.28 1.53 13.41
N GLY A 453 -43.99 0.40 13.27
CA GLY A 453 -43.83 -0.52 12.16
C GLY A 453 -42.81 -1.66 12.33
N TYR A 454 -42.22 -1.82 13.53
CA TYR A 454 -41.28 -2.91 13.80
C TYR A 454 -42.01 -4.20 14.20
N ASN A 455 -41.47 -5.35 13.72
CA ASN A 455 -41.98 -6.64 14.10
C ASN A 455 -41.75 -6.94 15.58
N ILE A 456 -42.76 -7.58 16.21
CA ILE A 456 -42.73 -8.01 17.61
C ILE A 456 -42.39 -9.49 17.65
N TYR A 457 -41.35 -9.86 18.38
CA TYR A 457 -40.89 -11.25 18.57
C TYR A 457 -40.78 -11.61 20.04
N ASN A 458 -40.61 -12.89 20.31
CA ASN A 458 -40.22 -13.44 21.60
C ASN A 458 -39.04 -14.36 21.43
N PRO A 459 -37.75 -13.84 21.38
CA PRO A 459 -36.62 -14.56 20.96
C PRO A 459 -36.27 -15.82 21.77
N ASN A 460 -35.91 -16.90 21.08
CA ASN A 460 -35.31 -18.08 21.69
C ASN A 460 -33.83 -17.81 22.04
N TRP A 461 -33.64 -17.22 23.17
CA TRP A 461 -32.30 -16.88 23.66
C TRP A 461 -31.38 -18.09 23.82
N GLY A 462 -31.94 -19.31 24.07
CA GLY A 462 -31.16 -20.53 24.10
C GLY A 462 -30.55 -20.87 22.74
N ALA A 463 -31.26 -20.63 21.67
CA ALA A 463 -30.75 -20.80 20.30
C ALA A 463 -29.68 -19.76 19.95
N PHE A 464 -29.88 -18.49 20.35
CA PHE A 464 -28.89 -17.42 20.12
C PHE A 464 -27.55 -17.71 20.84
N TYR A 465 -27.60 -18.15 22.10
CA TYR A 465 -26.43 -18.53 22.91
C TYR A 465 -26.14 -20.04 22.83
N SER A 466 -26.14 -20.60 21.63
CA SER A 466 -25.75 -21.99 21.38
C SER A 466 -24.78 -22.09 20.19
N ARG A 467 -24.03 -23.17 20.10
CA ARG A 467 -23.27 -23.50 18.92
C ARG A 467 -24.20 -23.73 17.73
N LEU A 468 -23.78 -23.33 16.52
CA LEU A 468 -24.50 -23.68 15.30
C LEU A 468 -24.56 -25.23 15.13
N PRO A 469 -25.71 -25.78 14.76
CA PRO A 469 -25.79 -27.17 14.33
C PRO A 469 -24.84 -27.48 13.18
N ALA A 470 -24.37 -28.71 13.11
CA ALA A 470 -23.45 -29.11 12.06
C ALA A 470 -24.12 -29.00 10.68
N GLY A 471 -23.51 -28.25 9.78
CA GLY A 471 -23.99 -28.03 8.44
C GLY A 471 -24.75 -26.72 8.24
N ASP A 472 -25.27 -26.09 9.30
CA ASP A 472 -26.03 -24.84 9.17
C ASP A 472 -25.17 -23.69 8.65
N PHE A 473 -23.91 -23.60 9.10
CA PHE A 473 -22.96 -22.58 8.61
C PHE A 473 -22.88 -22.51 7.09
N GLN A 474 -22.85 -23.68 6.42
CA GLN A 474 -22.73 -23.76 4.96
C GLN A 474 -24.02 -23.38 4.23
N THR A 475 -25.18 -23.31 4.91
CA THR A 475 -26.45 -22.94 4.26
C THR A 475 -26.53 -21.46 3.96
N PHE A 476 -25.90 -20.62 4.80
CA PHE A 476 -25.97 -19.17 4.68
C PHE A 476 -24.60 -18.48 4.50
N THR A 477 -23.57 -19.26 4.17
CA THR A 477 -22.24 -18.70 3.87
C THR A 477 -21.68 -19.24 2.57
N GLY A 478 -20.75 -18.50 1.98
CA GLY A 478 -20.09 -18.91 0.75
C GLY A 478 -18.98 -17.93 0.36
N PHE A 479 -18.80 -17.74 -0.93
CA PHE A 479 -17.79 -16.83 -1.45
C PHE A 479 -18.35 -16.00 -2.60
N THR A 480 -17.99 -14.73 -2.63
CA THR A 480 -18.15 -13.83 -3.77
C THR A 480 -16.89 -13.79 -4.61
N TYR A 481 -17.03 -13.40 -5.88
CA TYR A 481 -15.92 -13.31 -6.83
C TYR A 481 -15.95 -11.94 -7.52
N ASN A 482 -15.00 -11.07 -7.19
CA ASN A 482 -14.85 -9.79 -7.85
C ASN A 482 -13.73 -9.89 -8.90
N GLU A 483 -13.92 -9.25 -10.04
CA GLU A 483 -12.91 -9.17 -11.09
C GLU A 483 -12.52 -7.72 -11.35
N SER A 484 -11.24 -7.42 -11.27
CA SER A 484 -10.68 -6.11 -11.58
C SER A 484 -9.56 -6.21 -12.60
N LYS A 485 -9.41 -5.15 -13.39
CA LYS A 485 -8.43 -5.14 -14.46
C LYS A 485 -7.89 -3.74 -14.71
N THR A 486 -6.59 -3.65 -14.91
CA THR A 486 -5.94 -2.48 -15.55
C THR A 486 -5.14 -2.93 -16.76
N TRP A 487 -4.98 -2.03 -17.73
CA TRP A 487 -4.14 -2.27 -18.90
C TRP A 487 -3.53 -0.96 -19.39
N GLN A 488 -2.36 -1.04 -20.04
CA GLN A 488 -1.69 0.10 -20.62
C GLN A 488 -0.99 -0.28 -21.93
N ASN A 489 -1.04 0.63 -22.88
CA ASN A 489 -0.20 0.64 -24.08
C ASN A 489 0.58 1.94 -24.09
N LEU A 490 1.88 1.90 -24.39
CA LEU A 490 2.74 3.07 -24.43
C LEU A 490 3.76 2.95 -25.56
N GLY A 491 3.69 3.89 -26.50
CA GLY A 491 4.74 4.15 -27.48
C GLY A 491 5.63 5.29 -26.98
N ARG A 492 6.94 5.14 -27.10
CA ARG A 492 7.93 6.14 -26.68
C ARG A 492 9.04 6.25 -27.70
N VAL A 493 9.40 7.48 -28.06
CA VAL A 493 10.56 7.82 -28.88
C VAL A 493 11.42 8.81 -28.10
N GLN A 494 12.71 8.54 -28.01
CA GLN A 494 13.69 9.40 -27.34
C GLN A 494 14.86 9.68 -28.26
N ILE A 495 15.32 10.92 -28.31
CA ILE A 495 16.50 11.37 -29.04
C ILE A 495 17.34 12.19 -28.07
N THR A 496 18.65 11.88 -27.99
CA THR A 496 19.59 12.57 -27.09
C THR A 496 20.85 12.96 -27.83
N ASN A 497 21.49 14.05 -27.40
CA ASN A 497 22.80 14.47 -27.83
C ASN A 497 23.58 14.96 -26.63
N GLY A 498 24.65 14.27 -26.26
CA GLY A 498 25.49 14.59 -25.10
C GLY A 498 26.52 15.71 -25.37
N SER A 499 26.65 16.16 -26.64
CA SER A 499 27.65 17.18 -27.05
C SER A 499 27.07 18.08 -28.14
N LEU A 500 25.93 18.75 -27.84
CA LEU A 500 25.20 19.61 -28.79
C LEU A 500 26.04 20.83 -29.18
N PHE A 501 26.70 21.47 -28.22
CA PHE A 501 27.67 22.54 -28.38
C PHE A 501 28.56 22.65 -27.14
N THR A 502 29.77 23.22 -27.27
CA THR A 502 30.74 23.31 -26.19
C THR A 502 30.66 24.66 -25.49
N LEU A 503 30.58 24.62 -24.13
CA LEU A 503 30.63 25.76 -23.22
C LEU A 503 31.94 25.76 -22.43
N PRO A 504 32.30 26.83 -21.68
CA PRO A 504 33.53 26.86 -20.88
C PRO A 504 33.66 25.73 -19.86
N GLY A 505 32.56 25.19 -19.37
CA GLY A 505 32.52 24.06 -18.43
C GLY A 505 32.43 22.67 -19.07
N GLY A 506 32.34 22.58 -20.41
CA GLY A 506 32.17 21.31 -21.13
C GLY A 506 31.05 21.31 -22.15
N ASP A 507 30.68 20.14 -22.62
CA ASP A 507 29.66 20.01 -23.66
C ASP A 507 28.23 20.12 -23.10
N ALA A 508 27.41 20.89 -23.79
CA ALA A 508 25.98 21.00 -23.50
C ALA A 508 25.25 19.75 -24.01
N GLY A 509 24.41 19.17 -23.18
CA GLY A 509 23.58 18.02 -23.54
C GLY A 509 22.14 18.40 -23.78
N PHE A 510 21.50 17.69 -24.73
CA PHE A 510 20.09 17.86 -25.06
C PHE A 510 19.36 16.53 -25.18
N ALA A 511 18.12 16.50 -24.73
CA ALA A 511 17.23 15.35 -24.91
C ALA A 511 15.81 15.78 -25.25
N VAL A 512 15.13 14.98 -26.08
CA VAL A 512 13.70 15.10 -26.34
C VAL A 512 13.06 13.72 -26.31
N VAL A 513 11.87 13.63 -25.71
CA VAL A 513 11.07 12.41 -25.63
C VAL A 513 9.65 12.72 -26.05
N ALA A 514 9.11 11.92 -26.96
CA ALA A 514 7.70 11.91 -27.33
C ALA A 514 7.06 10.60 -26.85
N GLU A 515 5.92 10.69 -26.20
CA GLU A 515 5.15 9.55 -25.68
C GLU A 515 3.70 9.64 -26.15
N GLY A 516 3.10 8.49 -26.41
CA GLY A 516 1.69 8.38 -26.72
C GLY A 516 1.15 7.01 -26.34
N GLY A 517 -0.03 6.99 -25.74
CA GLY A 517 -0.55 5.73 -25.23
C GLY A 517 -2.02 5.76 -24.88
N SER A 518 -2.45 4.67 -24.30
CA SER A 518 -3.79 4.49 -23.74
C SER A 518 -3.75 3.54 -22.57
N GLU A 519 -4.64 3.74 -21.61
CA GLU A 519 -4.81 2.89 -20.45
C GLU A 519 -6.27 2.75 -20.07
N GLY A 520 -6.60 1.68 -19.36
CA GLY A 520 -7.94 1.42 -18.90
C GLY A 520 -7.98 0.75 -17.55
N TRP A 521 -9.12 0.91 -16.90
CA TRP A 521 -9.44 0.34 -15.60
C TRP A 521 -10.87 -0.19 -15.63
N SER A 522 -11.11 -1.31 -14.95
CA SER A 522 -12.45 -1.82 -14.68
C SER A 522 -12.47 -2.58 -13.35
N TYR A 523 -13.55 -2.42 -12.62
CA TYR A 523 -13.89 -3.15 -11.40
C TYR A 523 -15.30 -3.72 -11.54
N ARG A 524 -15.43 -5.05 -11.45
CA ARG A 524 -16.66 -5.80 -11.61
C ARG A 524 -16.88 -6.68 -10.38
N PRO A 525 -17.65 -6.20 -9.40
CA PRO A 525 -18.01 -7.03 -8.25
C PRO A 525 -18.94 -8.18 -8.64
N ASP A 526 -19.00 -9.18 -7.77
CA ASP A 526 -20.02 -10.25 -7.85
C ASP A 526 -21.42 -9.61 -7.87
N GLN A 527 -22.30 -10.14 -8.73
CA GLN A 527 -23.64 -9.56 -8.89
C GLN A 527 -24.43 -9.56 -7.58
N ARG A 528 -24.25 -10.57 -6.73
CA ARG A 528 -24.91 -10.67 -5.44
C ARG A 528 -24.55 -9.54 -4.46
N LEU A 529 -23.32 -8.96 -4.59
CA LEU A 529 -22.96 -7.76 -3.83
C LEU A 529 -23.72 -6.53 -4.31
N LEU A 530 -23.95 -6.41 -5.64
CA LEU A 530 -24.70 -5.31 -6.23
C LEU A 530 -26.22 -5.42 -5.95
N ASP A 531 -26.71 -6.64 -5.86
CA ASP A 531 -28.13 -6.93 -5.60
C ASP A 531 -28.46 -6.87 -4.09
N GLY A 532 -27.45 -6.66 -3.20
CA GLY A 532 -27.65 -6.58 -1.75
C GLY A 532 -27.82 -7.94 -1.06
N GLU A 533 -27.56 -9.05 -1.75
CA GLU A 533 -27.71 -10.42 -1.21
C GLU A 533 -26.62 -10.80 -0.19
N VAL A 534 -25.61 -9.95 0.02
CA VAL A 534 -24.51 -10.22 0.95
C VAL A 534 -24.69 -9.43 2.23
N TRP A 535 -24.81 -10.13 3.34
CA TRP A 535 -25.05 -9.54 4.66
C TRP A 535 -23.95 -8.54 5.06
N GLY A 536 -24.34 -7.29 5.33
CA GLY A 536 -23.49 -6.22 5.83
C GLY A 536 -22.40 -5.76 4.84
N THR A 537 -22.52 -6.06 3.55
CA THR A 537 -21.51 -5.67 2.54
C THR A 537 -22.18 -5.34 1.22
N THR A 538 -21.78 -4.25 0.60
CA THR A 538 -22.17 -3.86 -0.75
C THR A 538 -20.93 -3.54 -1.59
N ALA A 539 -21.08 -3.38 -2.88
CA ALA A 539 -19.99 -3.02 -3.79
C ALA A 539 -20.44 -2.07 -4.89
N VAL A 540 -19.48 -1.50 -5.59
CA VAL A 540 -19.68 -0.54 -6.67
C VAL A 540 -18.89 -0.97 -7.88
N SER A 541 -19.53 -1.04 -9.03
CA SER A 541 -18.85 -1.26 -10.29
C SER A 541 -18.30 0.04 -10.85
N GLY A 542 -17.29 -0.08 -11.72
CA GLY A 542 -16.74 1.05 -12.47
C GLY A 542 -15.87 0.59 -13.62
N ALA A 543 -15.84 1.36 -14.69
CA ALA A 543 -14.95 1.08 -15.81
C ALA A 543 -14.73 2.36 -16.64
N GLY A 544 -13.50 2.52 -17.11
CA GLY A 544 -13.16 3.62 -17.99
C GLY A 544 -11.80 3.44 -18.65
N HIS A 545 -11.52 4.30 -19.60
CA HIS A 545 -10.23 4.36 -20.28
C HIS A 545 -9.89 5.80 -20.63
N ARG A 546 -8.59 6.05 -20.83
CA ARG A 546 -8.07 7.33 -21.33
C ARG A 546 -6.95 7.11 -22.32
N SER A 547 -6.76 8.07 -23.21
CA SER A 547 -5.54 8.16 -24.02
C SER A 547 -4.69 9.33 -23.55
N ASN A 548 -3.38 9.21 -23.74
CA ASN A 548 -2.43 10.24 -23.33
C ASN A 548 -1.36 10.44 -24.39
N TYR A 549 -0.84 11.65 -24.43
CA TYR A 549 0.36 12.01 -25.19
C TYR A 549 1.19 13.02 -24.40
N ALA A 550 2.49 12.97 -24.59
CA ALA A 550 3.40 13.87 -23.91
C ALA A 550 4.63 14.19 -24.76
N LEU A 551 5.18 15.40 -24.53
CA LEU A 551 6.45 15.83 -25.10
C LEU A 551 7.33 16.39 -23.99
N THR A 552 8.53 15.82 -23.85
CA THR A 552 9.52 16.21 -22.82
C THR A 552 10.78 16.72 -23.49
N THR A 553 11.38 17.78 -22.95
CA THR A 553 12.70 18.28 -23.34
C THR A 553 13.58 18.49 -22.12
N GLU A 554 14.87 18.23 -22.26
CA GLU A 554 15.89 18.52 -21.25
C GLU A 554 17.10 19.15 -21.92
N LEU A 555 17.67 20.18 -21.28
CA LEU A 555 18.90 20.87 -21.70
C LEU A 555 19.82 21.01 -20.50
N ARG A 556 21.01 20.41 -20.58
CA ARG A 556 22.08 20.53 -19.60
C ARG A 556 23.18 21.44 -20.12
N MET A 557 23.52 22.46 -19.37
CA MET A 557 24.48 23.49 -19.73
C MET A 557 25.58 23.61 -18.68
N PRO A 558 26.76 23.03 -18.87
CA PRO A 558 27.94 23.28 -18.05
C PRO A 558 28.52 24.66 -18.39
N LEU A 559 28.02 25.69 -17.71
CA LEU A 559 28.38 27.10 -17.99
C LEU A 559 29.84 27.38 -17.62
N LEU A 560 30.32 26.81 -16.53
CA LEU A 560 31.68 26.85 -16.04
C LEU A 560 32.10 25.46 -15.56
N GLU A 561 33.40 25.20 -15.38
CA GLU A 561 33.88 23.95 -14.77
C GLU A 561 33.25 23.67 -13.41
N SER A 562 32.91 24.73 -12.67
CA SER A 562 32.28 24.65 -11.35
C SER A 562 30.76 24.80 -11.37
N LEU A 563 30.12 25.14 -12.50
CA LEU A 563 28.71 25.49 -12.54
C LEU A 563 27.98 24.84 -13.74
N THR A 564 27.06 23.95 -13.44
CA THR A 564 26.14 23.38 -14.42
C THR A 564 24.70 23.80 -14.10
N VAL A 565 23.96 24.18 -15.12
CA VAL A 565 22.51 24.47 -15.06
C VAL A 565 21.78 23.50 -15.96
N THR A 566 20.72 22.87 -15.43
CA THR A 566 19.87 21.95 -16.19
C THR A 566 18.44 22.45 -16.16
N GLY A 567 17.82 22.59 -17.34
CA GLY A 567 16.41 22.90 -17.48
C GLY A 567 15.66 21.74 -18.12
N SER A 568 14.45 21.48 -17.65
CA SER A 568 13.54 20.54 -18.31
C SER A 568 12.12 21.10 -18.41
N GLY A 569 11.39 20.66 -19.42
CA GLY A 569 10.01 21.02 -19.63
C GLY A 569 9.25 19.85 -20.24
N ARG A 570 8.01 19.66 -19.79
CA ARG A 570 7.13 18.62 -20.30
C ARG A 570 5.69 19.12 -20.41
N TYR A 571 5.04 18.73 -21.49
CA TYR A 571 3.61 18.89 -21.68
C TYR A 571 2.96 17.52 -21.75
N ASP A 572 1.94 17.31 -20.93
CA ASP A 572 1.11 16.11 -20.92
C ASP A 572 -0.33 16.47 -21.22
N ALA A 573 -1.03 15.63 -21.97
CA ALA A 573 -2.46 15.74 -22.20
C ALA A 573 -3.12 14.37 -22.11
N PHE A 574 -4.23 14.32 -21.39
CA PHE A 574 -5.04 13.13 -21.14
C PHE A 574 -6.45 13.37 -21.63
N LYS A 575 -6.94 12.51 -22.52
CA LYS A 575 -8.33 12.52 -22.95
C LYS A 575 -9.13 11.53 -22.11
N ILE A 576 -9.97 12.06 -21.20
CA ILE A 576 -10.79 11.30 -20.25
C ILE A 576 -12.25 11.56 -20.61
N ALA A 577 -13.00 10.55 -21.02
CA ALA A 577 -14.35 10.69 -21.54
C ALA A 577 -14.43 11.77 -22.65
N ASN A 578 -15.18 12.84 -22.44
CA ASN A 578 -15.30 13.95 -23.38
C ASN A 578 -14.36 15.13 -23.08
N ASN A 579 -13.60 15.05 -21.97
CA ASN A 579 -12.74 16.12 -21.51
C ASN A 579 -11.28 15.84 -21.85
N THR A 580 -10.51 16.93 -22.04
CA THR A 580 -9.05 16.87 -22.11
C THR A 580 -8.46 17.59 -20.91
N VAL A 581 -7.73 16.82 -20.11
CA VAL A 581 -6.99 17.32 -18.95
C VAL A 581 -5.54 17.44 -19.36
N ASP A 582 -4.98 18.65 -19.38
CA ASP A 582 -3.60 18.88 -19.77
C ASP A 582 -2.80 19.66 -18.73
N LYS A 583 -1.48 19.48 -18.76
CA LYS A 583 -0.57 20.17 -17.84
C LYS A 583 0.82 20.32 -18.45
N ALA A 584 1.33 21.56 -18.37
CA ALA A 584 2.75 21.84 -18.59
C ALA A 584 3.48 21.85 -17.24
N THR A 585 4.60 21.15 -17.18
CA THR A 585 5.51 21.14 -16.03
C THR A 585 6.92 21.48 -16.45
N TYR A 586 7.66 22.11 -15.56
CA TYR A 586 9.06 22.50 -15.82
C TYR A 586 9.90 22.33 -14.56
N SER A 587 11.22 22.24 -14.75
CA SER A 587 12.17 22.37 -13.66
C SER A 587 13.45 23.07 -14.10
N ILE A 588 14.10 23.71 -13.14
CA ILE A 588 15.45 24.23 -13.26
C ILE A 588 16.29 23.74 -12.12
N GLY A 589 17.46 23.19 -12.41
CA GLY A 589 18.41 22.70 -11.44
C GLY A 589 19.78 23.34 -11.61
N VAL A 590 20.50 23.48 -10.52
CA VAL A 590 21.85 24.06 -10.44
C VAL A 590 22.76 23.12 -9.70
N GLU A 591 23.92 22.87 -10.22
CA GLU A 591 25.05 22.17 -9.63
C GLU A 591 26.23 23.13 -9.55
N PHE A 592 26.70 23.39 -8.32
CA PHE A 592 27.86 24.24 -8.10
C PHE A 592 28.94 23.49 -7.34
N ARG A 593 30.07 23.23 -8.03
CA ARG A 593 31.24 22.51 -7.53
C ARG A 593 32.44 23.45 -7.37
N PRO A 594 32.56 24.17 -6.27
CA PRO A 594 33.72 25.07 -6.06
C PRO A 594 35.06 24.31 -5.97
N ILE A 595 35.01 23.06 -5.53
CA ILE A 595 36.11 22.10 -5.53
C ILE A 595 35.52 20.71 -5.86
N GLN A 596 36.34 19.79 -6.35
CA GLN A 596 35.86 18.46 -6.76
C GLN A 596 35.19 17.66 -5.65
N SER A 597 35.59 17.86 -4.39
CA SER A 597 35.06 17.16 -3.22
C SER A 597 33.75 17.77 -2.65
N LEU A 598 33.29 18.92 -3.17
CA LEU A 598 32.13 19.63 -2.61
C LEU A 598 31.17 20.08 -3.70
N LEU A 599 29.94 19.56 -3.64
CA LEU A 599 28.83 19.93 -4.52
C LEU A 599 27.73 20.61 -3.70
N PHE A 600 27.33 21.80 -4.12
CA PHE A 600 26.04 22.39 -3.77
C PHE A 600 25.08 22.14 -4.91
N ARG A 601 23.86 21.68 -4.59
CA ARG A 601 22.82 21.41 -5.56
C ARG A 601 21.49 22.01 -5.16
N GLY A 602 20.68 22.38 -6.14
CA GLY A 602 19.34 22.86 -5.91
C GLY A 602 18.48 22.69 -7.13
N LYS A 603 17.20 22.43 -6.95
CA LYS A 603 16.21 22.28 -8.02
C LYS A 603 14.90 22.91 -7.57
N TYR A 604 14.26 23.65 -8.48
CA TYR A 604 12.88 24.08 -8.37
C TYR A 604 12.10 23.56 -9.58
N GLY A 605 10.86 23.13 -9.37
CA GLY A 605 10.00 22.70 -10.45
C GLY A 605 8.56 22.52 -10.03
N THR A 606 7.73 22.28 -11.02
CA THR A 606 6.32 21.94 -10.84
C THR A 606 6.11 20.44 -11.06
N ALA A 607 5.16 19.88 -10.33
CA ALA A 607 4.74 18.49 -10.50
C ALA A 607 3.22 18.39 -10.54
N PHE A 608 2.69 17.27 -11.05
CA PHE A 608 1.26 17.06 -11.13
C PHE A 608 0.90 15.58 -11.07
N ARG A 609 -0.38 15.32 -10.78
CA ARG A 609 -1.04 14.03 -10.94
C ARG A 609 -2.35 14.25 -11.69
N ALA A 610 -2.53 13.57 -12.80
CA ALA A 610 -3.80 13.54 -13.52
C ALA A 610 -4.84 12.76 -12.71
N PRO A 611 -6.14 13.10 -12.79
CA PRO A 611 -7.19 12.30 -12.19
C PRO A 611 -7.06 10.82 -12.59
N SER A 612 -7.14 9.91 -11.65
CA SER A 612 -7.07 8.49 -11.96
C SER A 612 -8.34 8.02 -12.67
N LEU A 613 -8.27 6.86 -13.34
CA LEU A 613 -9.46 6.30 -13.98
C LEU A 613 -10.55 5.95 -12.97
N SER A 614 -10.20 5.54 -11.76
CA SER A 614 -11.16 5.31 -10.69
C SER A 614 -11.76 6.61 -10.17
N ASP A 615 -10.98 7.69 -10.09
CA ASP A 615 -11.52 9.00 -9.70
C ASP A 615 -12.57 9.51 -10.69
N ALA A 616 -12.36 9.23 -11.97
CA ALA A 616 -13.26 9.67 -13.02
C ALA A 616 -14.47 8.74 -13.25
N PHE A 617 -14.28 7.41 -13.12
CA PHE A 617 -15.24 6.41 -13.62
C PHE A 617 -15.78 5.45 -12.57
N GLN A 618 -15.50 5.64 -11.29
CA GLN A 618 -16.15 4.89 -10.21
C GLN A 618 -17.66 5.17 -10.24
N GLY A 619 -18.48 4.12 -10.26
CA GLY A 619 -19.92 4.23 -10.24
C GLY A 619 -20.45 4.78 -8.90
N ARG A 620 -21.76 4.97 -8.80
CA ARG A 620 -22.38 5.40 -7.55
C ARG A 620 -22.35 4.28 -6.52
N SER A 621 -21.96 4.62 -5.29
CA SER A 621 -22.00 3.75 -4.12
C SER A 621 -22.84 4.38 -3.03
N GLY A 622 -23.77 3.60 -2.48
CA GLY A 622 -24.50 3.98 -1.28
C GLY A 622 -23.66 3.74 -0.03
N TYR A 623 -23.87 4.58 0.96
CA TYR A 623 -23.37 4.42 2.33
C TYR A 623 -24.37 5.00 3.31
N TYR A 624 -24.30 4.59 4.57
CA TYR A 624 -25.04 5.26 5.63
C TYR A 624 -24.08 6.13 6.46
N ALA A 625 -24.34 7.42 6.46
CA ALA A 625 -23.68 8.35 7.37
C ALA A 625 -24.39 8.29 8.72
N ASN A 626 -23.80 7.58 9.66
CA ASN A 626 -24.31 7.47 11.01
C ASN A 626 -23.83 8.64 11.87
N ALA A 627 -24.70 9.14 12.74
CA ALA A 627 -24.40 10.26 13.63
C ALA A 627 -24.11 11.59 12.90
N SER A 628 -24.82 11.86 11.81
CA SER A 628 -24.77 13.14 11.09
C SER A 628 -25.64 14.19 11.75
N THR A 629 -25.19 15.45 11.73
CA THR A 629 -25.97 16.58 12.27
C THR A 629 -26.62 17.35 11.11
N ASP A 630 -27.95 17.51 11.13
CA ASP A 630 -28.62 18.42 10.22
C ASP A 630 -28.49 19.86 10.75
N TYR A 631 -27.33 20.48 10.46
CA TYR A 631 -27.02 21.84 10.91
C TYR A 631 -28.03 22.87 10.44
N TYR A 632 -28.63 22.68 9.26
CA TYR A 632 -29.61 23.64 8.73
C TYR A 632 -30.91 23.64 9.56
N ARG A 633 -31.43 22.46 9.87
CA ARG A 633 -32.64 22.36 10.74
C ARG A 633 -32.35 22.72 12.19
N CYS A 634 -31.20 22.33 12.73
CA CYS A 634 -30.77 22.76 14.07
C CYS A 634 -30.68 24.28 14.14
N GLY A 635 -30.11 24.92 13.10
CA GLY A 635 -30.05 26.38 13.02
C GLY A 635 -31.43 27.06 12.95
N GLN A 636 -32.42 26.46 12.27
CA GLN A 636 -33.80 26.93 12.26
C GLN A 636 -34.45 26.87 13.66
N LEU A 637 -34.02 25.94 14.52
CA LEU A 637 -34.44 25.86 15.93
C LEU A 637 -33.63 26.77 16.86
N GLY A 638 -32.65 27.53 16.34
CA GLY A 638 -31.82 28.47 17.06
C GLY A 638 -30.53 27.91 17.67
N TYR A 639 -30.09 26.70 17.28
CA TYR A 639 -28.83 26.14 17.70
C TYR A 639 -27.65 26.71 16.87
N ASP A 640 -26.50 26.91 17.53
CA ASP A 640 -25.27 27.26 16.85
C ASP A 640 -24.63 25.99 16.24
N PRO A 641 -24.09 26.01 15.02
CA PRO A 641 -23.37 24.86 14.46
C PRO A 641 -22.19 24.35 15.30
N ALA A 642 -21.60 25.19 16.15
CA ALA A 642 -20.58 24.80 17.09
C ALA A 642 -21.12 24.11 18.36
N ASP A 643 -22.43 24.19 18.62
CA ASP A 643 -23.08 23.58 19.78
C ASP A 643 -24.50 23.13 19.41
N THR A 644 -24.62 21.94 18.89
CA THR A 644 -25.87 21.30 18.49
C THR A 644 -26.45 20.35 19.55
N LEU A 645 -25.83 20.31 20.73
CA LEU A 645 -26.21 19.39 21.77
C LEU A 645 -27.69 19.61 22.19
N GLY A 646 -28.49 18.57 22.07
CA GLY A 646 -29.90 18.59 22.35
C GLY A 646 -30.81 19.06 21.21
N CYS A 647 -30.23 19.30 20.02
CA CYS A 647 -31.02 19.46 18.78
C CYS A 647 -31.70 18.14 18.42
N ALA A 648 -32.97 18.18 18.04
CA ALA A 648 -33.70 16.98 17.63
C ALA A 648 -33.19 16.34 16.32
N TYR A 649 -32.39 17.06 15.56
CA TYR A 649 -31.80 16.64 14.28
C TYR A 649 -30.26 16.45 14.36
N ASP A 650 -29.78 16.24 15.57
CA ASP A 650 -28.41 15.84 15.84
C ASP A 650 -28.31 14.31 15.92
N ASN A 651 -27.24 13.73 15.41
CA ASN A 651 -27.01 12.28 15.43
C ASN A 651 -27.99 11.44 14.57
N GLU A 652 -28.41 11.97 13.43
CA GLU A 652 -29.25 11.25 12.46
C GLU A 652 -28.46 10.27 11.60
N SER A 653 -29.11 9.20 11.15
CA SER A 653 -28.58 8.29 10.15
C SER A 653 -29.15 8.65 8.78
N VAL A 654 -28.31 9.03 7.85
CA VAL A 654 -28.71 9.50 6.52
C VAL A 654 -28.12 8.60 5.44
N PHE A 655 -28.94 8.25 4.44
CA PHE A 655 -28.44 7.58 3.26
C PHE A 655 -27.61 8.54 2.40
N GLY A 656 -26.39 8.12 2.08
CA GLY A 656 -25.45 8.86 1.23
C GLY A 656 -25.09 8.09 -0.01
N GLU A 657 -24.78 8.80 -1.09
CA GLU A 657 -24.18 8.25 -2.29
C GLU A 657 -22.89 8.98 -2.61
N GLN A 658 -21.89 8.26 -3.10
CA GLN A 658 -20.65 8.83 -3.63
C GLN A 658 -20.36 8.26 -5.02
N SER A 659 -19.66 9.02 -5.85
CA SER A 659 -19.23 8.56 -7.19
C SER A 659 -17.94 9.22 -7.65
N GLY A 660 -17.34 8.66 -8.69
CA GLY A 660 -16.30 9.33 -9.45
C GLY A 660 -16.81 10.59 -10.15
N ASN A 661 -15.88 11.42 -10.60
CA ASN A 661 -16.16 12.68 -11.28
C ASN A 661 -15.21 12.84 -12.50
N PRO A 662 -15.70 12.77 -13.73
CA PRO A 662 -14.87 12.93 -14.92
C PRO A 662 -14.38 14.36 -15.17
N ASP A 663 -14.90 15.35 -14.44
CA ASP A 663 -14.56 16.78 -14.57
C ASP A 663 -13.46 17.23 -13.59
N LEU A 664 -12.79 16.29 -12.94
CA LEU A 664 -11.70 16.59 -12.02
C LEU A 664 -10.51 17.24 -12.72
N GLU A 665 -9.92 18.22 -12.05
CA GLU A 665 -8.68 18.86 -12.45
C GLU A 665 -7.44 18.09 -11.97
N PRO A 666 -6.25 18.31 -12.56
CA PRO A 666 -5.01 17.73 -12.04
C PRO A 666 -4.69 18.24 -10.64
N ILE A 667 -4.23 17.33 -9.78
CA ILE A 667 -3.51 17.68 -8.55
C ILE A 667 -2.19 18.32 -8.98
N THR A 668 -1.80 19.44 -8.40
CA THR A 668 -0.59 20.19 -8.75
C THR A 668 0.30 20.43 -7.55
N ALA A 669 1.62 20.51 -7.77
CA ALA A 669 2.57 20.78 -6.72
C ALA A 669 3.69 21.72 -7.18
N ASP A 670 4.07 22.65 -6.31
CA ASP A 670 5.32 23.39 -6.38
C ASP A 670 6.33 22.68 -5.49
N VAL A 671 7.46 22.28 -6.06
CA VAL A 671 8.47 21.48 -5.35
C VAL A 671 9.85 22.09 -5.54
N TRP A 672 10.58 22.24 -4.42
CA TRP A 672 11.99 22.62 -4.50
C TRP A 672 12.82 21.85 -3.47
N ASN A 673 14.08 21.63 -3.84
CA ASN A 673 15.08 21.06 -2.94
C ASN A 673 16.40 21.83 -3.04
N ALA A 674 17.15 21.79 -1.94
CA ALA A 674 18.52 22.30 -1.88
C ALA A 674 19.37 21.37 -1.01
N GLY A 675 20.61 21.12 -1.41
CA GLY A 675 21.45 20.17 -0.72
C GLY A 675 22.94 20.40 -0.92
N VAL A 676 23.71 19.65 -0.13
CA VAL A 676 25.18 19.62 -0.19
C VAL A 676 25.64 18.18 -0.19
N VAL A 677 26.64 17.89 -1.03
CA VAL A 677 27.38 16.63 -1.05
C VAL A 677 28.84 16.93 -0.79
N TRP A 678 29.42 16.23 0.17
CA TRP A 678 30.83 16.36 0.55
C TRP A 678 31.51 15.00 0.49
N ALA A 679 32.48 14.85 -0.40
CA ALA A 679 33.27 13.64 -0.63
C ALA A 679 34.76 13.98 -0.55
N PRO A 680 35.32 14.22 0.65
CA PRO A 680 36.72 14.64 0.83
C PRO A 680 37.74 13.55 0.44
N MET A 681 37.30 12.31 0.40
CA MET A 681 38.07 11.13 0.06
C MET A 681 37.23 10.19 -0.81
N ASN A 682 37.86 9.36 -1.63
CA ASN A 682 37.17 8.43 -2.52
C ASN A 682 36.29 7.40 -1.79
N ASN A 683 36.59 7.17 -0.51
CA ASN A 683 35.90 6.17 0.32
C ASN A 683 34.93 6.80 1.35
N LEU A 684 34.72 8.13 1.35
CA LEU A 684 33.80 8.83 2.22
C LEU A 684 32.89 9.77 1.43
N SER A 685 31.58 9.61 1.57
CA SER A 685 30.57 10.53 1.04
C SER A 685 29.52 10.85 2.09
N VAL A 686 29.17 12.12 2.18
CA VAL A 686 28.11 12.65 3.05
C VAL A 686 27.23 13.58 2.23
N SER A 687 25.92 13.40 2.26
CA SER A 687 24.98 14.35 1.67
C SER A 687 23.90 14.76 2.66
N VAL A 688 23.44 16.00 2.52
CA VAL A 688 22.26 16.52 3.23
C VAL A 688 21.43 17.31 2.25
N ASP A 689 20.14 17.01 2.19
CA ASP A 689 19.18 17.65 1.29
C ASP A 689 17.93 18.06 2.05
N TYR A 690 17.44 19.27 1.77
CA TYR A 690 16.16 19.79 2.23
C TYR A 690 15.16 19.80 1.09
N TYR A 691 13.90 19.48 1.39
CA TYR A 691 12.79 19.43 0.44
C TYR A 691 11.58 20.22 0.94
N ASN A 692 10.85 20.82 0.01
CA ASN A 692 9.59 21.51 0.28
C ASN A 692 8.57 21.21 -0.84
N TRP A 693 7.36 20.85 -0.46
CA TRP A 693 6.21 20.65 -1.34
C TRP A 693 5.07 21.55 -0.92
N LYS A 694 4.39 22.12 -1.90
CA LYS A 694 3.08 22.75 -1.78
C LYS A 694 2.15 22.09 -2.78
N ILE A 695 1.28 21.19 -2.30
CA ILE A 695 0.34 20.41 -3.11
C ILE A 695 -1.02 21.06 -3.02
N LYS A 696 -1.72 21.17 -4.15
CA LYS A 696 -3.03 21.81 -4.29
C LYS A 696 -3.95 20.96 -5.15
N ASN A 697 -5.24 21.21 -5.06
CA ASN A 697 -6.28 20.54 -5.83
C ASN A 697 -6.28 19.01 -5.61
N GLU A 698 -5.99 18.57 -4.39
CA GLU A 698 -6.09 17.14 -4.09
C GLU A 698 -7.53 16.67 -4.17
N VAL A 699 -7.72 15.50 -4.78
CA VAL A 699 -9.03 14.87 -4.92
C VAL A 699 -9.44 14.28 -3.58
N ASN A 700 -10.61 14.66 -3.10
CA ASN A 700 -11.20 14.13 -1.88
C ASN A 700 -12.72 14.07 -2.02
N VAL A 701 -13.39 13.39 -1.08
CA VAL A 701 -14.84 13.38 -0.91
C VAL A 701 -15.17 14.18 0.34
N LEU A 702 -16.14 15.07 0.25
CA LEU A 702 -16.65 15.76 1.43
C LEU A 702 -17.36 14.76 2.34
N SER A 703 -17.14 14.83 3.64
CA SER A 703 -17.96 14.06 4.58
C SER A 703 -19.40 14.59 4.59
N SER A 704 -20.34 13.75 4.97
CA SER A 704 -21.74 14.16 5.11
C SER A 704 -21.89 15.37 6.04
N ASP A 705 -21.21 15.38 7.18
CA ASP A 705 -21.22 16.51 8.10
C ASP A 705 -20.64 17.79 7.50
N GLN A 706 -19.54 17.68 6.75
CA GLN A 706 -18.95 18.82 6.04
C GLN A 706 -19.94 19.42 5.02
N LEU A 707 -20.66 18.57 4.31
CA LEU A 707 -21.63 19.00 3.32
C LEU A 707 -22.87 19.62 3.98
N LEU A 708 -23.40 19.02 5.05
CA LEU A 708 -24.52 19.56 5.83
C LEU A 708 -24.19 20.89 6.54
N LEU A 709 -22.94 21.01 7.03
CA LEU A 709 -22.46 22.26 7.59
C LEU A 709 -22.31 23.34 6.51
N ALA A 710 -21.82 22.98 5.32
CA ALA A 710 -21.75 23.89 4.17
C ALA A 710 -23.15 24.34 3.75
N GLU A 711 -24.15 23.44 3.71
CA GLU A 711 -25.55 23.79 3.45
C GLU A 711 -26.04 24.87 4.43
N TYR A 712 -25.80 24.71 5.73
CA TYR A 712 -26.17 25.71 6.74
C TYR A 712 -25.60 27.09 6.40
N TYR A 713 -24.28 27.17 6.12
CA TYR A 713 -23.62 28.43 5.81
C TYR A 713 -24.10 29.02 4.47
N CYS A 714 -24.33 28.19 3.45
CA CYS A 714 -24.79 28.63 2.14
C CYS A 714 -26.22 29.19 2.21
N ARG A 715 -27.16 28.45 2.79
CA ARG A 715 -28.58 28.86 2.88
C ARG A 715 -28.81 30.08 3.76
N ASN A 716 -27.96 30.30 4.75
CA ASN A 716 -28.01 31.48 5.62
C ASN A 716 -27.17 32.66 5.11
N GLY A 717 -26.52 32.55 3.92
CA GLY A 717 -25.72 33.61 3.35
C GLY A 717 -24.47 33.97 4.17
N LEU A 718 -23.96 33.03 4.98
CA LEU A 718 -22.81 33.25 5.87
C LEU A 718 -21.48 32.93 5.20
N THR A 719 -21.51 32.39 4.00
CA THR A 719 -20.30 32.08 3.20
C THR A 719 -20.46 32.57 1.76
N ASN A 720 -19.33 32.55 1.01
CA ASN A 720 -19.32 32.96 -0.39
C ASN A 720 -20.08 31.93 -1.26
N ASN A 721 -21.11 32.38 -1.95
CA ASN A 721 -21.96 31.55 -2.83
C ASN A 721 -21.22 30.98 -4.07
N THR A 722 -19.93 31.24 -4.22
CA THR A 722 -19.11 30.71 -5.33
C THR A 722 -18.45 29.37 -5.02
N SER A 723 -18.56 28.84 -3.79
CA SER A 723 -18.04 27.51 -3.47
C SER A 723 -18.82 26.42 -4.21
N ALA A 724 -18.15 25.32 -4.58
CA ALA A 724 -18.80 24.19 -5.23
C ALA A 724 -19.96 23.63 -4.38
N SER A 725 -19.81 23.60 -3.06
CA SER A 725 -20.84 23.15 -2.13
C SER A 725 -22.09 24.05 -2.17
N CYS A 726 -21.94 25.39 -2.24
CA CYS A 726 -23.07 26.28 -2.33
C CYS A 726 -23.75 26.27 -3.71
N GLN A 727 -22.99 26.09 -4.78
CA GLN A 727 -23.56 26.02 -6.12
C GLN A 727 -24.37 24.76 -6.41
N ASN A 728 -24.07 23.67 -5.71
CA ASN A 728 -24.67 22.36 -5.93
C ASN A 728 -25.44 21.84 -4.70
N VAL A 729 -25.74 22.69 -3.72
CA VAL A 729 -26.37 22.27 -2.47
C VAL A 729 -27.70 21.56 -2.70
N ASP A 730 -28.53 22.05 -3.63
CA ASP A 730 -29.83 21.47 -3.93
C ASP A 730 -29.75 20.17 -4.77
N ASP A 731 -28.63 19.96 -5.48
CA ASP A 731 -28.37 18.73 -6.22
C ASP A 731 -27.72 17.66 -5.34
N TRP A 732 -27.01 18.06 -4.29
CA TRP A 732 -26.24 17.15 -3.42
C TRP A 732 -26.96 16.79 -2.12
N ILE A 733 -27.96 17.59 -1.72
CA ILE A 733 -28.76 17.32 -0.52
C ILE A 733 -30.22 17.30 -0.88
N THR A 734 -30.83 16.13 -0.83
CA THR A 734 -32.27 15.94 -1.10
C THR A 734 -33.03 15.92 0.23
N ARG A 735 -34.12 16.68 0.25
CA ARG A 735 -35.02 16.77 1.42
C ARG A 735 -36.45 16.45 0.99
N ASP A 736 -37.20 15.81 1.87
CA ASP A 736 -38.63 15.59 1.69
C ASP A 736 -39.45 16.89 1.81
N ALA A 737 -40.75 16.82 1.55
CA ALA A 737 -41.66 17.96 1.65
C ALA A 737 -41.78 18.54 3.07
N ALA A 738 -41.39 17.81 4.11
CA ALA A 738 -41.34 18.27 5.51
C ALA A 738 -39.96 18.84 5.88
N GLY A 739 -38.98 18.78 4.94
CA GLY A 739 -37.62 19.27 5.13
C GLY A 739 -36.65 18.25 5.77
N ASN A 740 -37.08 16.99 5.97
CA ASN A 740 -36.18 15.95 6.47
C ASN A 740 -35.16 15.54 5.40
N LEU A 741 -33.97 15.15 5.85
CA LEU A 741 -32.94 14.62 4.96
C LEU A 741 -33.36 13.26 4.38
N GLU A 742 -33.42 13.13 3.06
CA GLU A 742 -33.66 11.86 2.36
C GLU A 742 -32.35 11.26 1.87
N GLN A 743 -31.49 12.08 1.26
CA GLN A 743 -30.26 11.61 0.64
C GLN A 743 -29.20 12.71 0.58
N ILE A 744 -27.93 12.28 0.71
CA ILE A 744 -26.76 13.12 0.51
C ILE A 744 -25.93 12.52 -0.64
N TYR A 745 -25.53 13.36 -1.60
CA TYR A 745 -24.62 12.96 -2.67
C TYR A 745 -23.26 13.65 -2.53
N THR A 746 -22.20 12.85 -2.46
CA THR A 746 -20.82 13.33 -2.25
C THR A 746 -19.91 12.89 -3.41
N PRO A 747 -19.86 13.65 -4.54
CA PRO A 747 -18.91 13.33 -5.61
C PRO A 747 -17.49 13.61 -5.20
N LYS A 748 -16.52 13.01 -5.89
CA LYS A 748 -15.10 13.37 -5.76
C LYS A 748 -14.86 14.79 -6.27
N LEU A 749 -14.09 15.60 -5.52
CA LEU A 749 -13.82 17.00 -5.79
C LEU A 749 -12.35 17.36 -5.58
N ASN A 750 -11.86 18.39 -6.26
CA ASN A 750 -10.53 18.98 -6.04
C ASN A 750 -10.60 20.01 -4.90
N VAL A 751 -10.53 19.57 -3.66
CA VAL A 751 -10.80 20.42 -2.47
C VAL A 751 -9.63 20.52 -1.50
N ALA A 752 -8.72 19.53 -1.44
CA ALA A 752 -7.70 19.50 -0.41
C ALA A 752 -6.36 20.09 -0.86
N ALA A 753 -5.54 20.49 0.13
CA ALA A 753 -4.17 20.97 -0.09
C ALA A 753 -3.23 20.47 1.02
N GLN A 754 -1.97 20.24 0.69
CA GLN A 754 -0.95 19.80 1.65
C GLN A 754 0.34 20.64 1.54
N ASN A 755 0.97 20.87 2.70
CA ASN A 755 2.33 21.42 2.80
C ASN A 755 3.25 20.42 3.48
N LEU A 756 4.38 20.10 2.85
CA LEU A 756 5.37 19.18 3.39
C LEU A 756 6.77 19.81 3.36
N GLN A 757 7.54 19.52 4.40
CA GLN A 757 8.96 19.83 4.46
C GLN A 757 9.72 18.67 5.08
N ALA A 758 10.87 18.32 4.50
CA ALA A 758 11.72 17.23 4.99
C ALA A 758 13.20 17.55 4.84
N VAL A 759 13.99 16.95 5.70
CA VAL A 759 15.46 16.89 5.57
C VAL A 759 15.85 15.43 5.45
N THR A 760 16.69 15.13 4.47
CA THR A 760 17.35 13.81 4.34
C THR A 760 18.86 13.96 4.49
N ALA A 761 19.50 12.94 5.01
CA ALA A 761 20.96 12.84 5.03
C ALA A 761 21.39 11.42 4.66
N SER A 762 22.49 11.30 3.93
CA SER A 762 23.10 10.02 3.59
C SER A 762 24.59 10.04 3.96
N PHE A 763 25.06 8.92 4.47
CA PHE A 763 26.47 8.72 4.86
C PHE A 763 26.93 7.38 4.31
N LYS A 764 28.08 7.36 3.64
CA LYS A 764 28.78 6.16 3.17
C LYS A 764 30.26 6.27 3.49
N TYR A 765 30.83 5.23 4.07
CA TYR A 765 32.25 5.17 4.38
C TYR A 765 32.78 3.74 4.27
N VAL A 766 33.89 3.56 3.59
CA VAL A 766 34.62 2.29 3.49
C VAL A 766 36.01 2.43 4.08
N GLN A 767 36.36 1.60 5.04
CA GLN A 767 37.65 1.60 5.72
C GLN A 767 38.35 0.27 5.50
N GLU A 768 39.45 0.29 4.75
CA GLU A 768 40.39 -0.81 4.69
C GLU A 768 41.16 -0.93 6.00
N ILE A 769 41.14 -2.13 6.59
CA ILE A 769 41.81 -2.44 7.87
C ILE A 769 42.95 -3.46 7.68
N GLY A 770 43.62 -3.41 6.52
CA GLY A 770 44.73 -4.25 6.16
C GLY A 770 44.40 -5.75 6.16
N ARG A 771 45.15 -6.56 6.89
CA ARG A 771 44.93 -8.01 6.95
C ARG A 771 43.56 -8.42 7.57
N PHE A 772 42.83 -7.49 8.14
CA PHE A 772 41.51 -7.76 8.74
C PHE A 772 40.36 -7.50 7.75
N GLY A 773 40.67 -7.12 6.51
CA GLY A 773 39.67 -6.88 5.46
C GLY A 773 39.18 -5.44 5.39
N ALA A 774 37.91 -5.21 5.08
CA ALA A 774 37.31 -3.89 4.95
C ALA A 774 36.03 -3.77 5.82
N LEU A 775 35.85 -2.59 6.41
CA LEU A 775 34.59 -2.19 7.07
C LEU A 775 33.84 -1.24 6.15
N GLN A 776 32.54 -1.46 6.03
CA GLN A 776 31.63 -0.66 5.23
C GLN A 776 30.55 -0.08 6.14
N PHE A 777 30.34 1.22 6.07
CA PHE A 777 29.31 1.92 6.85
C PHE A 777 28.36 2.64 5.89
N GLY A 778 27.08 2.49 6.10
CA GLY A 778 26.05 3.21 5.37
C GLY A 778 24.95 3.63 6.31
N ALA A 779 24.42 4.83 6.14
CA ALA A 779 23.23 5.28 6.87
C ALA A 779 22.45 6.29 6.05
N ASN A 780 21.12 6.20 6.10
CA ASN A 780 20.21 7.18 5.54
C ASN A 780 19.28 7.66 6.67
N TYR A 781 19.01 8.94 6.69
CA TYR A 781 18.19 9.60 7.68
C TYR A 781 17.15 10.48 6.98
N THR A 782 15.93 10.45 7.47
CA THR A 782 14.84 11.34 7.03
C THR A 782 14.12 11.90 8.25
N ASN A 783 13.91 13.21 8.24
CA ASN A 783 13.13 13.92 9.25
C ASN A 783 12.09 14.80 8.56
N MET A 784 10.82 14.50 8.80
CA MET A 784 9.70 15.34 8.40
C MET A 784 9.65 16.56 9.33
N LEU A 785 9.89 17.74 8.79
CA LEU A 785 9.85 19.00 9.54
C LEU A 785 8.45 19.55 9.63
N LYS A 786 7.67 19.39 8.54
CA LYS A 786 6.32 19.88 8.39
C LYS A 786 5.49 18.89 7.60
N ARG A 787 4.25 18.69 8.02
CA ARG A 787 3.19 18.01 7.26
C ARG A 787 1.85 18.57 7.69
N GLU A 788 1.24 19.32 6.82
CA GLU A 788 -0.03 19.99 7.07
C GLU A 788 -1.02 19.60 5.96
N LEU A 789 -2.28 19.44 6.34
CA LEU A 789 -3.40 19.19 5.46
C LEU A 789 -4.47 20.27 5.66
N GLN A 790 -4.94 20.83 4.57
CA GLN A 790 -6.15 21.64 4.51
C GLN A 790 -7.23 20.78 3.83
N PRO A 791 -8.26 20.31 4.55
CA PRO A 791 -9.28 19.41 3.98
C PRO A 791 -10.12 20.07 2.89
N GLN A 792 -10.44 21.35 3.07
CA GLN A 792 -11.22 22.15 2.12
C GLN A 792 -10.67 23.57 1.99
N PRO A 793 -10.95 24.26 0.86
CA PRO A 793 -10.59 25.66 0.72
C PRO A 793 -11.26 26.51 1.79
N GLY A 794 -10.45 27.29 2.52
CA GLY A 794 -10.93 28.16 3.62
C GLY A 794 -10.72 27.56 5.01
N ASP A 795 -10.53 26.26 5.14
CA ASP A 795 -10.20 25.63 6.42
C ASP A 795 -8.79 26.00 6.90
N ALA A 796 -8.58 25.87 8.21
CA ALA A 796 -7.23 25.95 8.77
C ALA A 796 -6.41 24.74 8.37
N PHE A 797 -5.09 24.93 8.21
CA PHE A 797 -4.16 23.81 8.02
C PHE A 797 -4.01 23.03 9.32
N LEU A 798 -4.26 21.71 9.27
CA LEU A 798 -4.10 20.77 10.36
C LEU A 798 -2.65 20.24 10.39
N ASP A 799 -1.97 20.32 11.54
CA ASP A 799 -0.62 19.76 11.69
C ASP A 799 -0.68 18.25 11.94
N LEU A 800 -0.37 17.45 10.89
CA LEU A 800 -0.39 15.99 10.97
C LEU A 800 0.81 15.36 11.70
N LEU A 801 1.80 16.16 12.12
CA LEU A 801 2.96 15.68 12.88
C LEU A 801 2.89 15.98 14.37
N GLY A 802 2.17 17.03 14.74
CA GLY A 802 2.15 17.56 16.09
C GLY A 802 0.79 17.51 16.78
N ASP A 803 -0.29 17.60 16.02
CA ASP A 803 -1.66 17.59 16.56
C ASP A 803 -2.22 16.16 16.62
N PRO A 804 -2.38 15.61 17.83
CA PRO A 804 -2.90 14.25 17.99
C PRO A 804 -4.35 14.09 17.52
N TYR A 805 -5.18 15.15 17.61
CA TYR A 805 -6.56 15.13 17.15
C TYR A 805 -6.66 15.12 15.62
N ALA A 806 -5.84 15.93 14.93
CA ALA A 806 -5.77 15.90 13.48
C ALA A 806 -5.27 14.54 12.97
N MET A 807 -4.34 13.91 13.68
CA MET A 807 -3.83 12.57 13.37
C MET A 807 -4.84 11.45 13.60
N TRP A 808 -5.90 11.68 14.32
CA TRP A 808 -6.99 10.72 14.52
C TRP A 808 -7.72 10.40 13.22
N ASN A 809 -8.00 11.43 12.42
CA ASN A 809 -8.79 11.33 11.19
C ASN A 809 -7.94 11.03 9.93
N TYR A 810 -6.60 11.00 10.07
CA TYR A 810 -5.67 10.86 8.95
C TYR A 810 -4.57 9.83 9.26
N ASP A 811 -3.90 9.34 8.22
CA ASP A 811 -2.84 8.35 8.34
C ASP A 811 -1.73 8.78 9.29
N GLN A 812 -1.20 7.81 10.04
CA GLN A 812 -0.09 8.05 10.96
C GLN A 812 1.25 8.01 10.23
N PHE A 813 2.13 8.95 10.61
CA PHE A 813 3.44 9.11 10.01
C PHE A 813 4.54 9.04 11.08
N ALA A 814 5.66 8.43 10.70
CA ALA A 814 6.88 8.53 11.49
C ALA A 814 7.59 9.84 11.13
N LYS A 815 7.74 10.76 12.11
CA LYS A 815 8.46 12.01 11.91
C LYS A 815 9.93 11.78 11.52
N VAL A 816 10.56 10.76 12.11
CA VAL A 816 11.98 10.42 11.87
C VAL A 816 12.08 8.95 11.49
N ARG A 817 12.80 8.69 10.42
CA ARG A 817 13.22 7.34 10.03
C ARG A 817 14.71 7.33 9.68
N THR A 818 15.36 6.22 10.04
CA THR A 818 16.76 6.00 9.71
C THR A 818 16.95 4.54 9.36
N ASP A 819 17.66 4.27 8.30
CA ASP A 819 18.18 2.94 7.98
C ASP A 819 19.68 2.99 7.82
N GLY A 820 20.35 1.89 8.09
CA GLY A 820 21.78 1.84 7.89
C GLY A 820 22.37 0.46 8.10
N SER A 821 23.66 0.33 7.79
CA SER A 821 24.40 -0.93 7.90
C SER A 821 25.84 -0.73 8.32
N VAL A 822 26.36 -1.74 8.99
CA VAL A 822 27.78 -1.94 9.23
C VAL A 822 28.16 -3.29 8.65
N GLY A 823 28.96 -3.26 7.59
CA GLY A 823 29.48 -4.43 6.88
C GLY A 823 30.93 -4.71 7.23
N TRP A 824 31.29 -5.97 7.25
CA TRP A 824 32.66 -6.45 7.31
C TRP A 824 32.89 -7.49 6.21
N ALA A 825 33.88 -7.25 5.37
CA ALA A 825 34.26 -8.13 4.30
C ALA A 825 35.73 -8.55 4.46
N LYS A 826 35.97 -9.86 4.41
CA LYS A 826 37.34 -10.42 4.46
C LYS A 826 37.37 -11.79 3.75
N ASP A 827 38.25 -11.94 2.77
CA ASP A 827 38.43 -13.17 2.03
C ASP A 827 37.08 -13.71 1.50
N LYS A 828 36.64 -14.86 2.03
CA LYS A 828 35.41 -15.54 1.67
C LYS A 828 34.19 -15.15 2.53
N TRP A 829 34.35 -14.21 3.45
CA TRP A 829 33.32 -13.84 4.41
C TRP A 829 32.83 -12.42 4.20
N THR A 830 31.52 -12.24 4.17
CA THR A 830 30.87 -10.93 4.26
C THR A 830 29.79 -11.01 5.35
N THR A 831 29.89 -10.13 6.33
CA THR A 831 28.93 -10.05 7.43
C THR A 831 28.37 -8.63 7.50
N THR A 832 27.05 -8.48 7.52
CA THR A 832 26.41 -7.17 7.59
C THR A 832 25.38 -7.14 8.70
N LEU A 833 25.53 -6.17 9.58
CA LEU A 833 24.49 -5.79 10.55
C LEU A 833 23.76 -4.58 9.98
N TYR A 834 22.47 -4.75 9.70
CA TYR A 834 21.59 -3.71 9.22
C TYR A 834 20.63 -3.29 10.35
N PHE A 835 20.31 -2.00 10.43
CA PHE A 835 19.32 -1.48 11.38
C PHE A 835 18.28 -0.63 10.68
N ASN A 836 17.06 -0.67 11.19
CA ASN A 836 15.96 0.21 10.81
C ASN A 836 15.41 0.87 12.08
N TYR A 837 15.41 2.20 12.11
CA TYR A 837 14.92 3.01 13.21
C TYR A 837 13.69 3.81 12.79
N ILE A 838 12.66 3.72 13.60
CA ILE A 838 11.46 4.54 13.50
C ILE A 838 11.39 5.40 14.76
N GLY A 839 11.31 6.70 14.58
CA GLY A 839 11.19 7.65 15.68
C GLY A 839 9.89 7.52 16.45
N LYS A 840 9.75 8.32 17.51
CA LYS A 840 8.52 8.38 18.31
C LYS A 840 7.34 8.78 17.43
N THR A 841 6.25 8.03 17.51
CA THR A 841 4.99 8.33 16.83
C THR A 841 3.91 8.70 17.85
N PRO A 842 2.95 9.58 17.52
CA PRO A 842 1.84 9.88 18.42
C PRO A 842 1.00 8.65 18.70
N ASN A 843 0.44 8.58 19.91
CA ASN A 843 -0.51 7.54 20.26
C ASN A 843 -1.93 7.97 19.86
N ARG A 844 -2.29 7.69 18.61
CA ARG A 844 -3.63 7.98 18.07
C ARG A 844 -4.74 7.41 18.93
N MET A 845 -4.58 6.18 19.44
CA MET A 845 -5.61 5.49 20.20
C MET A 845 -5.90 6.18 21.55
N ALA A 846 -4.97 6.99 22.04
CA ALA A 846 -5.14 7.76 23.26
C ALA A 846 -6.09 8.97 23.13
N TYR A 847 -6.52 9.29 21.91
CA TYR A 847 -7.39 10.44 21.62
C TYR A 847 -8.74 10.02 21.03
N LEU A 848 -9.08 8.74 21.13
CA LEU A 848 -10.36 8.18 20.70
C LEU A 848 -11.50 8.55 21.66
N GLY A 849 -12.66 8.82 21.09
CA GLY A 849 -13.86 9.15 21.83
C GLY A 849 -13.89 10.62 22.27
N ASN A 850 -14.42 10.91 23.43
CA ASN A 850 -14.68 12.26 23.94
C ASN A 850 -13.41 13.07 24.28
N GLY A 851 -12.27 12.84 23.57
CA GLY A 851 -11.07 13.63 23.68
C GLY A 851 -10.17 13.26 24.87
N TYR A 852 -9.34 14.23 25.27
CA TYR A 852 -8.28 14.06 26.25
C TYR A 852 -8.74 13.51 27.62
N ASP A 853 -9.93 13.91 28.08
CA ASP A 853 -10.48 13.47 29.37
C ASP A 853 -10.84 11.96 29.38
N TYR A 854 -11.32 11.42 28.27
CA TYR A 854 -11.60 10.00 28.13
C TYR A 854 -10.31 9.17 28.22
N VAL A 855 -9.23 9.65 27.60
CA VAL A 855 -7.92 8.99 27.65
C VAL A 855 -7.40 8.87 29.07
N HIS A 856 -7.51 9.91 29.87
CA HIS A 856 -7.05 9.92 31.26
C HIS A 856 -7.91 9.03 32.16
N SER A 857 -9.22 8.98 31.94
CA SER A 857 -10.13 8.13 32.71
C SER A 857 -10.06 6.65 32.33
N SER A 858 -9.72 6.32 31.08
CA SER A 858 -9.64 4.94 30.57
C SER A 858 -8.26 4.28 30.72
N GLY A 859 -7.24 5.02 31.20
CA GLY A 859 -5.90 4.50 31.42
C GLY A 859 -5.03 4.38 30.17
N TYR A 860 -5.47 4.90 29.01
CA TYR A 860 -4.63 4.95 27.81
C TYR A 860 -3.46 5.92 27.99
N LYS A 861 -2.31 5.51 27.44
CA LYS A 861 -1.10 6.33 27.48
C LYS A 861 -1.20 7.50 26.50
N ALA A 862 -1.41 8.69 27.03
CA ALA A 862 -1.34 9.91 26.22
C ALA A 862 0.08 10.17 25.69
N GLY A 863 0.21 10.99 24.65
CA GLY A 863 1.49 11.41 24.10
C GLY A 863 2.00 10.54 22.97
N LYS A 864 3.25 10.12 23.01
CA LYS A 864 3.93 9.44 21.88
C LYS A 864 4.38 8.04 22.29
N TRP A 865 4.25 7.10 21.34
CA TRP A 865 4.92 5.82 21.43
C TRP A 865 6.44 5.99 21.46
N GLY A 866 7.14 5.06 22.09
CA GLY A 866 8.59 5.00 22.08
C GLY A 866 9.15 4.77 20.67
N SER A 867 10.43 5.08 20.47
CA SER A 867 11.10 4.73 19.21
C SER A 867 11.21 3.21 19.05
N TYR A 868 11.19 2.76 17.81
CA TYR A 868 11.25 1.34 17.45
C TYR A 868 12.46 1.08 16.57
N THR A 869 13.34 0.17 17.01
CA THR A 869 14.53 -0.20 16.25
C THR A 869 14.59 -1.71 16.07
N THR A 870 14.76 -2.15 14.84
CA THR A 870 15.03 -3.56 14.51
C THR A 870 16.42 -3.71 13.93
N TYR A 871 17.03 -4.87 14.12
CA TYR A 871 18.35 -5.21 13.62
C TYR A 871 18.26 -6.51 12.83
N ASN A 872 18.88 -6.51 11.64
CA ASN A 872 19.02 -7.70 10.81
C ASN A 872 20.50 -8.03 10.66
N LEU A 873 20.84 -9.31 10.75
CA LEU A 873 22.22 -9.80 10.59
C LEU A 873 22.25 -10.76 9.42
N SER A 874 23.19 -10.55 8.50
CA SER A 874 23.51 -11.53 7.47
C SER A 874 24.96 -11.94 7.52
N VAL A 875 25.21 -13.21 7.29
CA VAL A 875 26.55 -13.80 7.16
C VAL A 875 26.57 -14.56 5.86
N ASN A 876 27.43 -14.17 4.94
CA ASN A 876 27.64 -14.81 3.64
C ASN A 876 29.04 -15.45 3.65
N TYR A 877 29.12 -16.69 3.19
CA TYR A 877 30.35 -17.46 3.09
C TYR A 877 30.49 -18.04 1.68
N GLN A 878 31.52 -17.65 0.96
CA GLN A 878 31.87 -18.22 -0.34
C GLN A 878 32.55 -19.59 -0.14
N ALA A 879 31.71 -20.63 -0.05
CA ALA A 879 32.17 -21.98 0.25
C ALA A 879 33.06 -22.54 -0.87
N LEU A 880 32.67 -22.34 -2.12
CA LEU A 880 33.41 -22.63 -3.35
C LEU A 880 33.48 -21.36 -4.21
N GLU A 881 34.25 -21.35 -5.27
CA GLU A 881 34.28 -20.22 -6.22
C GLU A 881 32.88 -19.89 -6.76
N ASP A 882 32.06 -20.93 -6.99
CA ASP A 882 30.73 -20.84 -7.57
C ASP A 882 29.60 -20.96 -6.55
N LEU A 883 29.89 -21.22 -5.24
CA LEU A 883 28.85 -21.48 -4.24
C LEU A 883 28.95 -20.53 -3.05
N THR A 884 27.94 -19.71 -2.88
CA THR A 884 27.76 -18.86 -1.69
C THR A 884 26.65 -19.41 -0.79
N LEU A 885 26.95 -19.60 0.49
CA LEU A 885 26.01 -19.97 1.54
C LEU A 885 25.76 -18.76 2.43
N SER A 886 24.50 -18.50 2.72
CA SER A 886 24.10 -17.35 3.53
C SER A 886 23.19 -17.76 4.67
N VAL A 887 23.39 -17.14 5.82
CA VAL A 887 22.47 -17.18 6.96
C VAL A 887 22.04 -15.77 7.28
N MET A 888 20.73 -15.53 7.34
CA MET A 888 20.14 -14.23 7.62
C MET A 888 19.19 -14.33 8.80
N VAL A 889 19.29 -13.38 9.71
CA VAL A 889 18.42 -13.28 10.88
C VAL A 889 17.78 -11.90 10.87
N ASN A 890 16.51 -11.83 10.52
CA ASN A 890 15.75 -10.59 10.57
C ASN A 890 15.21 -10.39 12.00
N ASN A 891 15.22 -9.12 12.46
CA ASN A 891 14.82 -8.76 13.82
C ASN A 891 15.52 -9.61 14.90
N VAL A 892 16.86 -9.56 14.92
CA VAL A 892 17.75 -10.38 15.78
C VAL A 892 17.30 -10.41 17.22
N PHE A 893 16.82 -9.29 17.76
CA PHE A 893 16.42 -9.15 19.16
C PHE A 893 14.93 -9.47 19.40
N ASN A 894 14.21 -9.96 18.39
CA ASN A 894 12.77 -10.27 18.47
C ASN A 894 11.94 -9.09 19.00
N LYS A 895 12.28 -7.86 18.54
CA LYS A 895 11.60 -6.65 18.98
C LYS A 895 10.18 -6.62 18.41
N MET A 896 9.19 -6.52 19.30
CA MET A 896 7.78 -6.34 18.93
C MET A 896 7.38 -4.86 18.99
N PRO A 897 6.34 -4.44 18.26
CA PRO A 897 5.72 -3.14 18.44
C PRO A 897 5.23 -2.93 19.88
N ASP A 898 5.11 -1.67 20.30
CA ASP A 898 4.53 -1.37 21.60
C ASP A 898 3.02 -1.68 21.57
N GLY A 899 2.59 -2.57 22.46
CA GLY A 899 1.25 -3.16 22.49
C GLY A 899 0.20 -2.36 23.28
N GLN A 900 0.44 -1.10 23.57
CA GLN A 900 -0.52 -0.27 24.31
C GLN A 900 -1.47 0.54 23.43
N ALA A 901 -1.45 0.31 22.11
CA ALA A 901 -2.43 0.88 21.20
C ALA A 901 -3.62 -0.06 21.08
N HIS A 902 -4.56 -0.01 22.01
CA HIS A 902 -5.77 -0.79 21.89
C HIS A 902 -6.74 -0.13 20.93
N SER A 903 -7.36 -0.95 20.09
CA SER A 903 -8.58 -0.57 19.44
C SER A 903 -9.69 -0.42 20.47
N TYR A 904 -10.46 0.62 20.28
CA TYR A 904 -11.65 0.93 21.07
C TYR A 904 -12.67 -0.22 21.08
N ALA A 905 -13.26 -0.46 22.27
CA ALA A 905 -14.51 -1.21 22.46
C ALA A 905 -14.58 -2.61 21.85
N GLY A 906 -13.49 -3.40 21.95
CA GLY A 906 -13.54 -4.79 21.49
C GLY A 906 -13.51 -4.96 19.98
N ASN A 907 -13.30 -3.88 19.27
CA ASN A 907 -13.12 -3.92 17.83
C ASN A 907 -11.74 -4.53 17.51
N VAL A 908 -11.68 -5.27 16.45
CA VAL A 908 -10.63 -6.18 15.99
C VAL A 908 -9.37 -5.49 15.49
N GLY A 909 -9.18 -4.21 15.79
CA GLY A 909 -8.00 -3.47 15.44
C GLY A 909 -6.72 -4.11 15.98
N ALA A 910 -5.61 -3.87 15.33
CA ALA A 910 -4.32 -4.29 15.83
C ALA A 910 -4.01 -3.53 17.14
N PRO A 911 -3.47 -4.18 18.19
CA PRO A 911 -3.03 -3.50 19.41
C PRO A 911 -1.75 -2.68 19.21
N TYR A 912 -1.40 -2.34 17.97
CA TYR A 912 -0.26 -1.56 17.53
C TYR A 912 -0.64 -0.82 16.24
N ASN A 913 0.16 0.17 15.83
CA ASN A 913 -0.04 0.86 14.57
C ASN A 913 0.41 -0.03 13.38
N SER A 914 -0.55 -0.73 12.75
CA SER A 914 -0.28 -1.65 11.64
C SER A 914 0.15 -0.96 10.34
N GLY A 915 -0.11 0.34 10.19
CA GLY A 915 0.37 1.13 9.05
C GLY A 915 1.87 1.48 9.09
N ILE A 916 2.54 1.24 10.23
CA ILE A 916 3.97 1.55 10.40
C ILE A 916 4.77 0.33 10.85
N TYR A 917 4.21 -0.51 11.73
CA TYR A 917 4.89 -1.63 12.35
C TYR A 917 4.33 -2.97 11.90
N ASN A 918 5.18 -3.99 11.96
CA ASN A 918 4.74 -5.38 11.84
C ASN A 918 5.09 -6.17 13.12
N PRO A 919 4.23 -7.09 13.55
CA PRO A 919 4.44 -7.92 14.73
C PRO A 919 5.01 -9.30 14.38
N TYR A 920 5.74 -9.43 13.27
CA TYR A 920 6.15 -10.76 12.79
C TYR A 920 7.19 -11.43 13.67
N GLY A 921 8.02 -10.65 14.37
CA GLY A 921 9.08 -11.18 15.22
C GLY A 921 10.34 -11.58 14.46
N ARG A 922 11.19 -12.39 15.09
CA ARG A 922 12.46 -12.84 14.53
C ARG A 922 12.26 -13.96 13.51
N ALA A 923 12.85 -13.77 12.32
CA ALA A 923 12.92 -14.78 11.28
C ALA A 923 14.36 -15.21 11.00
N VAL A 924 14.56 -16.48 10.69
CA VAL A 924 15.85 -17.04 10.27
C VAL A 924 15.70 -17.62 8.87
N TYR A 925 16.60 -17.23 7.99
CA TYR A 925 16.66 -17.72 6.62
C TYR A 925 18.02 -18.34 6.32
N VAL A 926 18.02 -19.39 5.51
CA VAL A 926 19.20 -20.05 4.96
C VAL A 926 19.09 -19.98 3.44
N GLN A 927 20.18 -19.64 2.78
CA GLN A 927 20.22 -19.52 1.33
C GLN A 927 21.47 -20.17 0.78
N ALA A 928 21.32 -20.83 -0.35
CA ALA A 928 22.41 -21.32 -1.19
C ALA A 928 22.28 -20.72 -2.59
N LYS A 929 23.30 -20.02 -3.03
CA LYS A 929 23.42 -19.44 -4.38
C LYS A 929 24.55 -20.12 -5.11
N TYR A 930 24.26 -20.73 -6.25
CA TYR A 930 25.21 -21.41 -7.12
C TYR A 930 25.28 -20.72 -8.46
N ASP A 931 26.45 -20.20 -8.79
CA ASP A 931 26.81 -19.62 -10.10
C ASP A 931 27.39 -20.71 -10.99
N PHE A 932 27.05 -20.77 -12.28
CA PHE A 932 27.54 -21.79 -13.19
C PHE A 932 27.69 -21.25 -14.61
N GLY A 933 28.63 -21.87 -15.39
CA GLY A 933 28.83 -21.56 -16.82
C GLY A 933 29.45 -20.17 -17.07
N ARG A 934 30.19 -19.62 -16.08
CA ARG A 934 31.01 -18.40 -16.26
C ARG A 934 32.23 -18.65 -17.10
#